data_efd312db605ce8dd99a357c5d9d4a7de
#
_entry.id   efd312db605ce8dd99a357c5d9d4a7de
#
_cell.length_a   1.000
_cell.length_b   1.000
_cell.length_c   1.000
_cell.angle_alpha   90.00
_cell.angle_beta   90.00
_cell.angle_gamma   90.00
#
_symmetry.space_group_name_H-M   'P 1'
#
loop_
_entity.id
_entity.type
_entity.pdbx_description
1 polymer ?
#
loop_
_entity_poly.entity_id
_entity_poly.type
_entity_poly.pdbx_seq_one_letter_code
_entity_poly.pdbx_strand_id
1 'polypeptide(L)'
;MTPSTTVRSPLRLYGRDDELATLENLLALLRRGDGGALVLAAPPGLGRTALLRAAAETHRDRGPVLWATAASSERAVPYSGLRALLGSDVVASAAAASDAGVATGALVPDIASDALAGRLREFADGGPLLVCVDDAHAWDAASRTALALVARGPGAGSRITFLLSSADGTVFAGLPTLHLAPLDEAAASVLLDRLTAGTEGLDPVVRAEILRDAGGNPRLLAGLAGRLTPDQLAGRTPLPWPLPGGEAVLAAHAERLDDLPDRTRTLLLLAAAAQEHEPEGAGADALLLLRAGTRGGLPRAFLDRALFDGTGAGDLLQRAGSRVHFAHRLTARAVLHHAPWARRRAAHELLATLLAETGDRGGADDSPARDARGLPDAPEGRTARTAAAPQALPLAALVQRACAASGPDAALAAGLEAAAVAPVPHAARSAALARAALLSTGQALRAARFAAAAEQARLAGDPALARALLARTGPRTVGGSIESGEAGPAAGPAPADPVTASVHAGAVTDPAPGLAPYVHGMLALRSGPVADAHEALLAAAALLAPHDHRRSLDALLGAAEAAWAAGDALGYLDTMGRLARTPAGEDLEHYPAGMSAVLEGRTAEGHARLRRCLAPGGDPGDPAALLRAGVAALVLGDIAAACRAGARALAAVRTAGPDTLLPQALEHLAYAELRAGRHAGARAHALEGLHAARRTGQPNSSAHLHAVLALAASVEGPAEVCAAHGEAALAGAAPHGLAQAATLATWARARADLAAGRPGEAAARLAPLVKAGPGRGHFATRTLAVPCWVEAAVLDGRHSEDSRALHAAVDEFASWAARAADPGAPAQLARCRALLAPADEADARYAEALAHHEEAGGDFEQARTHLLYGQWLRRRRRTREARGPLRDALVGFQRCSARAWAERAAGELRAAGEPVPAAGRDTAGGPLARLTPQQQRIARCVAEGATNREVALRLSLSPRTVDHHLRNVFATLAIRSRTELARLLNP
;
A
#
# COMPACT_ATOMS: atom_id res chain seq x y z
N MET A 1 -3.95 -53.91 -10.66
CA MET A 1 -3.70 -52.47 -10.49
C MET A 1 -5.06 -51.83 -10.45
N THR A 2 -5.53 -51.48 -9.27
CA THR A 2 -6.80 -50.80 -9.02
C THR A 2 -6.66 -49.32 -9.33
N PRO A 3 -7.59 -48.68 -10.06
CA PRO A 3 -7.53 -47.23 -10.26
C PRO A 3 -7.94 -46.49 -8.99
N SER A 4 -7.04 -45.66 -8.50
CA SER A 4 -7.27 -44.75 -7.39
C SER A 4 -8.32 -43.71 -7.80
N THR A 5 -9.49 -43.79 -7.21
CA THR A 5 -10.55 -42.80 -7.34
C THR A 5 -10.18 -41.58 -6.48
N THR A 6 -9.44 -40.64 -7.06
CA THR A 6 -9.29 -39.28 -6.48
C THR A 6 -10.60 -38.52 -6.68
N VAL A 7 -11.30 -38.26 -5.57
CA VAL A 7 -12.44 -37.33 -5.53
C VAL A 7 -11.91 -35.97 -5.97
N ARG A 8 -12.23 -35.55 -7.19
CA ARG A 8 -11.90 -34.21 -7.70
C ARG A 8 -12.89 -33.22 -7.11
N SER A 9 -12.46 -32.45 -6.12
CA SER A 9 -13.14 -31.18 -5.78
C SER A 9 -13.12 -30.26 -7.00
N PRO A 10 -14.21 -29.53 -7.29
CA PRO A 10 -14.22 -28.58 -8.39
C PRO A 10 -13.08 -27.58 -8.23
N LEU A 11 -12.36 -27.31 -9.33
CA LEU A 11 -11.26 -26.34 -9.36
C LEU A 11 -11.78 -24.96 -8.99
N ARG A 12 -11.45 -24.48 -7.81
CA ARG A 12 -11.77 -23.13 -7.38
C ARG A 12 -10.74 -22.16 -7.99
N LEU A 13 -11.20 -21.29 -8.90
CA LEU A 13 -10.37 -20.29 -9.55
C LEU A 13 -10.50 -18.99 -8.77
N TYR A 14 -9.39 -18.53 -8.21
CA TYR A 14 -9.33 -17.30 -7.39
C TYR A 14 -9.11 -16.08 -8.28
N GLY A 15 -9.85 -14.98 -8.03
CA GLY A 15 -9.71 -13.72 -8.75
C GLY A 15 -10.02 -13.83 -10.25
N ARG A 16 -10.98 -14.72 -10.64
CA ARG A 16 -11.42 -14.96 -12.01
C ARG A 16 -12.94 -14.89 -12.15
N ASP A 17 -13.57 -14.10 -11.30
CA ASP A 17 -15.04 -14.02 -11.24
C ASP A 17 -15.63 -13.43 -12.52
N ASP A 18 -15.03 -12.41 -13.11
CA ASP A 18 -15.46 -11.77 -14.37
C ASP A 18 -15.25 -12.70 -15.57
N GLU A 19 -14.12 -13.42 -15.62
CA GLU A 19 -13.86 -14.38 -16.67
C GLU A 19 -14.81 -15.57 -16.58
N LEU A 20 -15.10 -16.08 -15.38
CA LEU A 20 -16.07 -17.14 -15.16
C LEU A 20 -17.48 -16.69 -15.55
N ALA A 21 -17.90 -15.48 -15.21
CA ALA A 21 -19.19 -14.93 -15.63
C ALA A 21 -19.28 -14.83 -17.17
N THR A 22 -18.20 -14.45 -17.84
CA THR A 22 -18.14 -14.41 -19.32
C THR A 22 -18.30 -15.81 -19.91
N LEU A 23 -17.63 -16.84 -19.35
CA LEU A 23 -17.77 -18.22 -19.78
C LEU A 23 -19.17 -18.79 -19.51
N GLU A 24 -19.77 -18.47 -18.36
CA GLU A 24 -21.14 -18.87 -18.03
C GLU A 24 -22.16 -18.27 -19.01
N ASN A 25 -21.98 -17.01 -19.39
CA ASN A 25 -22.81 -16.34 -20.41
C ASN A 25 -22.66 -17.04 -21.76
N LEU A 26 -21.45 -17.37 -22.19
CA LEU A 26 -21.19 -18.10 -23.43
C LEU A 26 -21.88 -19.49 -23.44
N LEU A 27 -21.77 -20.23 -22.33
CA LEU A 27 -22.44 -21.54 -22.18
C LEU A 27 -23.96 -21.40 -22.08
N ALA A 28 -24.47 -20.29 -21.56
CA ALA A 28 -25.93 -20.00 -21.55
C ALA A 28 -26.47 -19.73 -22.95
N LEU A 29 -25.71 -19.07 -23.82
CA LEU A 29 -26.03 -18.88 -25.23
C LEU A 29 -26.06 -20.23 -25.96
N LEU A 30 -25.05 -21.07 -25.80
CA LEU A 30 -25.00 -22.40 -26.38
C LEU A 30 -26.24 -23.25 -26.01
N ARG A 31 -26.68 -23.18 -24.75
CA ARG A 31 -27.91 -23.88 -24.29
C ARG A 31 -29.18 -23.41 -24.96
N ARG A 32 -29.24 -22.15 -25.41
CA ARG A 32 -30.37 -21.59 -26.15
C ARG A 32 -30.33 -21.92 -27.64
N GLY A 33 -29.27 -22.57 -28.12
CA GLY A 33 -29.05 -22.85 -29.53
C GLY A 33 -28.36 -21.71 -30.28
N ASP A 34 -27.76 -20.76 -29.54
CA ASP A 34 -26.95 -19.69 -30.11
C ASP A 34 -25.46 -20.05 -29.90
N GLY A 35 -24.88 -20.66 -30.92
CA GLY A 35 -23.45 -21.00 -30.91
C GLY A 35 -22.57 -19.76 -31.02
N GLY A 36 -21.30 -19.91 -30.65
CA GLY A 36 -20.35 -18.80 -30.67
C GLY A 36 -18.91 -19.27 -30.61
N ALA A 37 -18.00 -18.32 -30.54
CA ALA A 37 -16.58 -18.60 -30.34
C ALA A 37 -16.00 -17.59 -29.37
N LEU A 38 -15.03 -18.03 -28.52
CA LEU A 38 -14.26 -17.18 -27.62
C LEU A 38 -12.83 -17.67 -27.56
N VAL A 39 -11.88 -16.73 -27.67
CA VAL A 39 -10.44 -16.99 -27.51
C VAL A 39 -9.98 -16.49 -26.15
N LEU A 40 -9.40 -17.34 -25.32
CA LEU A 40 -8.71 -16.96 -24.08
C LEU A 40 -7.25 -16.66 -24.41
N ALA A 41 -6.89 -15.40 -24.45
CA ALA A 41 -5.54 -14.96 -24.79
C ALA A 41 -4.77 -14.55 -23.53
N ALA A 42 -3.62 -15.20 -23.29
CA ALA A 42 -2.74 -14.83 -22.20
C ALA A 42 -1.34 -15.42 -22.35
N PRO A 43 -0.30 -14.81 -21.79
CA PRO A 43 1.00 -15.44 -21.57
C PRO A 43 0.91 -16.77 -20.80
N PRO A 44 1.95 -17.63 -20.89
CA PRO A 44 1.99 -18.90 -20.16
C PRO A 44 1.81 -18.73 -18.65
N GLY A 45 1.06 -19.63 -18.03
CA GLY A 45 0.90 -19.72 -16.58
C GLY A 45 -0.26 -18.92 -15.99
N LEU A 46 -0.96 -18.09 -16.77
CA LEU A 46 -2.06 -17.24 -16.27
C LEU A 46 -3.42 -17.95 -16.14
N GLY A 47 -3.51 -19.26 -16.39
CA GLY A 47 -4.70 -20.04 -16.07
C GLY A 47 -5.64 -20.33 -17.23
N ARG A 48 -5.23 -20.14 -18.51
CA ARG A 48 -6.02 -20.45 -19.71
C ARG A 48 -6.62 -21.86 -19.66
N THR A 49 -5.78 -22.90 -19.49
CA THR A 49 -6.19 -24.31 -19.39
C THR A 49 -7.16 -24.55 -18.23
N ALA A 50 -6.99 -23.82 -17.11
CA ALA A 50 -7.86 -23.99 -15.95
C ALA A 50 -9.28 -23.45 -16.22
N LEU A 51 -9.40 -22.32 -16.92
CA LEU A 51 -10.67 -21.75 -17.35
C LEU A 51 -11.35 -22.62 -18.42
N LEU A 52 -10.59 -23.16 -19.39
CA LEU A 52 -11.12 -24.12 -20.36
C LEU A 52 -11.72 -25.36 -19.66
N ARG A 53 -10.99 -25.92 -18.70
CA ARG A 53 -11.45 -27.07 -17.90
C ARG A 53 -12.70 -26.75 -17.09
N ALA A 54 -12.75 -25.58 -16.45
CA ALA A 54 -13.93 -25.17 -15.70
C ALA A 54 -15.18 -25.06 -16.59
N ALA A 55 -15.05 -24.47 -17.79
CA ALA A 55 -16.13 -24.40 -18.78
C ALA A 55 -16.55 -25.81 -19.26
N ALA A 56 -15.59 -26.68 -19.57
CA ALA A 56 -15.85 -28.07 -20.00
C ALA A 56 -16.56 -28.89 -18.90
N GLU A 57 -16.14 -28.75 -17.64
CA GLU A 57 -16.79 -29.42 -16.50
C GLU A 57 -18.21 -28.89 -16.28
N THR A 58 -18.44 -27.59 -16.39
CA THR A 58 -19.79 -26.98 -16.28
C THR A 58 -20.73 -27.43 -17.40
N HIS A 59 -20.21 -27.78 -18.57
CA HIS A 59 -21.01 -28.19 -19.73
C HIS A 59 -21.24 -29.71 -19.82
N ARG A 60 -20.36 -30.52 -19.21
CA ARG A 60 -20.32 -32.01 -19.39
C ARG A 60 -21.65 -32.70 -19.15
N ASP A 61 -22.44 -32.26 -18.19
CA ASP A 61 -23.75 -32.87 -17.88
C ASP A 61 -24.87 -32.43 -18.86
N ARG A 62 -24.57 -31.57 -19.84
CA ARG A 62 -25.56 -30.94 -20.70
C ARG A 62 -25.37 -31.16 -22.18
N GLY A 63 -24.20 -31.66 -22.57
CA GLY A 63 -23.88 -31.93 -23.96
C GLY A 63 -22.46 -32.45 -24.15
N PRO A 64 -22.13 -32.89 -25.37
CA PRO A 64 -20.81 -33.39 -25.68
C PRO A 64 -19.74 -32.29 -25.59
N VAL A 65 -18.53 -32.68 -25.14
CA VAL A 65 -17.35 -31.82 -25.09
C VAL A 65 -16.26 -32.48 -25.92
N LEU A 66 -15.82 -31.82 -26.98
CA LEU A 66 -14.61 -32.19 -27.69
C LEU A 66 -13.42 -31.43 -27.11
N TRP A 67 -12.34 -32.15 -26.79
CA TRP A 67 -11.13 -31.55 -26.20
C TRP A 67 -9.90 -31.96 -26.99
N ALA A 68 -9.11 -30.95 -27.40
CA ALA A 68 -7.79 -31.15 -27.95
C ALA A 68 -6.77 -30.25 -27.29
N THR A 69 -5.54 -30.73 -27.09
CA THR A 69 -4.40 -29.95 -26.61
C THR A 69 -3.32 -29.99 -27.68
N ALA A 70 -2.84 -28.83 -28.05
CA ALA A 70 -1.76 -28.73 -29.04
C ALA A 70 -0.40 -29.06 -28.43
N ALA A 71 0.44 -29.73 -29.20
CA ALA A 71 1.84 -29.98 -28.88
C ALA A 71 2.74 -29.24 -29.87
N SER A 72 3.73 -28.49 -29.36
CA SER A 72 4.67 -27.69 -30.20
C SER A 72 5.45 -28.58 -31.19
N SER A 73 5.71 -29.85 -30.85
CA SER A 73 6.38 -30.82 -31.72
C SER A 73 5.58 -31.20 -32.97
N GLU A 74 4.26 -30.99 -32.96
CA GLU A 74 3.37 -31.35 -34.09
C GLU A 74 3.17 -30.17 -35.07
N ARG A 75 3.70 -28.98 -34.78
CA ARG A 75 3.51 -27.76 -35.56
C ARG A 75 3.93 -27.89 -37.03
N ALA A 76 4.93 -28.71 -37.32
CA ALA A 76 5.41 -28.96 -38.66
C ALA A 76 4.61 -30.03 -39.42
N VAL A 77 3.68 -30.73 -38.79
CA VAL A 77 2.92 -31.83 -39.41
C VAL A 77 1.55 -31.31 -39.87
N PRO A 78 1.29 -31.16 -41.17
CA PRO A 78 0.02 -30.63 -41.66
C PRO A 78 -1.17 -31.40 -41.13
N TYR A 79 -2.22 -30.67 -40.70
CA TYR A 79 -3.46 -31.23 -40.15
C TYR A 79 -3.33 -32.05 -38.87
N SER A 80 -2.21 -32.02 -38.18
CA SER A 80 -2.03 -32.72 -36.92
C SER A 80 -3.04 -32.28 -35.85
N GLY A 81 -3.33 -30.99 -35.80
CA GLY A 81 -4.33 -30.44 -34.88
C GLY A 81 -5.75 -30.94 -35.12
N LEU A 82 -6.17 -31.02 -36.38
CA LEU A 82 -7.49 -31.58 -36.73
C LEU A 82 -7.57 -33.06 -36.42
N ARG A 83 -6.50 -33.83 -36.65
CA ARG A 83 -6.42 -35.26 -36.24
C ARG A 83 -6.55 -35.41 -34.73
N ALA A 84 -5.92 -34.57 -33.96
CA ALA A 84 -6.01 -34.62 -32.51
C ALA A 84 -7.44 -34.35 -32.01
N LEU A 85 -8.20 -33.49 -32.71
CA LEU A 85 -9.57 -33.15 -32.36
C LEU A 85 -10.60 -34.20 -32.79
N LEU A 86 -10.49 -34.73 -34.01
CA LEU A 86 -11.53 -35.54 -34.68
C LEU A 86 -11.16 -36.97 -34.94
N GLY A 87 -9.93 -37.39 -34.73
CA GLY A 87 -9.41 -38.71 -35.10
C GLY A 87 -8.85 -38.75 -36.53
N SER A 88 -8.25 -39.91 -36.91
CA SER A 88 -7.50 -40.08 -38.17
C SER A 88 -8.37 -40.10 -39.44
N ASP A 89 -9.64 -40.51 -39.34
CA ASP A 89 -10.47 -40.84 -40.50
C ASP A 89 -10.95 -39.60 -41.31
N VAL A 90 -11.11 -38.47 -40.60
CA VAL A 90 -11.56 -37.23 -41.25
C VAL A 90 -10.45 -36.61 -42.09
N VAL A 91 -9.21 -36.75 -41.68
CA VAL A 91 -8.07 -36.19 -42.39
C VAL A 91 -7.72 -37.06 -43.61
N ALA A 92 -7.96 -38.39 -43.52
CA ALA A 92 -7.83 -39.28 -44.68
C ALA A 92 -8.81 -38.95 -45.77
N SER A 93 -10.06 -38.59 -45.43
CA SER A 93 -11.08 -38.16 -46.40
C SER A 93 -10.73 -36.79 -47.04
N ALA A 94 -10.21 -35.82 -46.24
CA ALA A 94 -9.76 -34.54 -46.79
C ALA A 94 -8.49 -34.68 -47.66
N ALA A 95 -7.55 -35.53 -47.30
CA ALA A 95 -6.37 -35.85 -48.09
C ALA A 95 -6.71 -36.59 -49.40
N ALA A 96 -7.64 -37.56 -49.39
CA ALA A 96 -8.11 -38.28 -50.58
C ALA A 96 -8.83 -37.34 -51.53
N ALA A 97 -9.57 -36.36 -51.03
CA ALA A 97 -10.20 -35.35 -51.89
C ALA A 97 -9.18 -34.38 -52.54
N SER A 98 -7.98 -34.18 -51.89
CA SER A 98 -6.90 -33.36 -52.42
C SER A 98 -6.11 -34.10 -53.53
N ASP A 99 -5.94 -35.42 -53.44
CA ASP A 99 -5.24 -36.24 -54.44
C ASP A 99 -6.06 -36.45 -55.73
N ALA A 100 -7.37 -36.18 -55.69
CA ALA A 100 -8.26 -36.39 -56.84
C ALA A 100 -8.29 -35.26 -57.89
N GLY A 101 -7.37 -34.31 -57.82
CA GLY A 101 -7.11 -33.37 -58.89
C GLY A 101 -7.16 -31.91 -58.53
N VAL A 102 -6.09 -31.25 -58.79
CA VAL A 102 -5.78 -29.86 -59.06
C VAL A 102 -4.65 -29.32 -58.20
N ALA A 103 -3.54 -29.12 -58.86
CA ALA A 103 -2.38 -28.38 -58.37
C ALA A 103 -2.68 -26.87 -58.28
N THR A 104 -3.35 -26.44 -57.22
CA THR A 104 -3.32 -25.02 -56.82
C THR A 104 -3.56 -24.93 -55.32
N GLY A 105 -2.57 -24.43 -54.54
CA GLY A 105 -2.55 -24.34 -53.06
C GLY A 105 -3.61 -23.45 -52.42
N ALA A 106 -4.68 -23.07 -53.12
CA ALA A 106 -5.76 -22.22 -52.62
C ALA A 106 -7.05 -22.94 -52.19
N LEU A 107 -7.24 -24.21 -52.59
CA LEU A 107 -8.47 -24.97 -52.30
C LEU A 107 -8.40 -25.87 -51.09
N VAL A 108 -7.24 -26.16 -50.57
CA VAL A 108 -7.01 -27.10 -49.47
C VAL A 108 -7.62 -26.63 -48.12
N PRO A 109 -7.56 -25.33 -47.71
CA PRO A 109 -8.17 -24.88 -46.48
C PRO A 109 -9.69 -24.96 -46.45
N ASP A 110 -10.35 -24.72 -47.55
CA ASP A 110 -11.85 -24.78 -47.66
C ASP A 110 -12.38 -26.20 -47.53
N ILE A 111 -11.72 -27.19 -48.16
CA ILE A 111 -12.11 -28.61 -48.08
C ILE A 111 -11.94 -29.11 -46.63
N ALA A 112 -10.85 -28.75 -45.98
CA ALA A 112 -10.62 -29.11 -44.59
C ALA A 112 -11.61 -28.44 -43.62
N SER A 113 -12.03 -27.22 -43.91
CA SER A 113 -13.02 -26.48 -43.14
C SER A 113 -14.40 -27.10 -43.28
N ASP A 114 -14.83 -27.50 -44.50
CA ASP A 114 -16.12 -28.14 -44.73
C ASP A 114 -16.22 -29.54 -44.09
N ALA A 115 -15.13 -30.31 -44.15
CA ALA A 115 -15.03 -31.59 -43.45
C ALA A 115 -15.10 -31.44 -41.92
N LEU A 116 -14.38 -30.45 -41.37
CA LEU A 116 -14.46 -30.12 -39.96
C LEU A 116 -15.87 -29.70 -39.55
N ALA A 117 -16.50 -28.80 -40.30
CA ALA A 117 -17.87 -28.32 -40.04
C ALA A 117 -18.92 -29.47 -40.12
N GLY A 118 -18.78 -30.39 -41.09
CA GLY A 118 -19.63 -31.54 -41.22
C GLY A 118 -19.57 -32.45 -39.98
N ARG A 119 -18.38 -32.84 -39.57
CA ARG A 119 -18.17 -33.73 -38.38
C ARG A 119 -18.63 -33.06 -37.08
N LEU A 120 -18.41 -31.75 -36.92
CA LEU A 120 -18.86 -31.06 -35.71
C LEU A 120 -20.40 -31.00 -35.62
N ARG A 121 -21.11 -30.94 -36.80
CA ARG A 121 -22.58 -31.02 -36.81
C ARG A 121 -23.05 -32.40 -36.39
N GLU A 122 -22.40 -33.49 -36.87
CA GLU A 122 -22.71 -34.85 -36.42
C GLU A 122 -22.58 -35.00 -34.91
N PHE A 123 -21.53 -34.45 -34.31
CA PHE A 123 -21.37 -34.44 -32.84
C PHE A 123 -22.45 -33.60 -32.14
N ALA A 124 -22.91 -32.53 -32.76
CA ALA A 124 -23.96 -31.65 -32.25
C ALA A 124 -25.36 -32.24 -32.32
N ASP A 125 -25.57 -33.31 -33.10
CA ASP A 125 -26.86 -34.05 -33.14
C ASP A 125 -27.20 -34.69 -31.79
N GLY A 126 -26.18 -35.02 -31.00
CA GLY A 126 -26.30 -35.54 -29.62
C GLY A 126 -26.58 -34.48 -28.54
N GLY A 127 -26.60 -33.21 -28.88
CA GLY A 127 -26.83 -32.11 -27.95
C GLY A 127 -25.95 -30.90 -28.24
N PRO A 128 -26.07 -29.81 -27.46
CA PRO A 128 -25.22 -28.64 -27.59
C PRO A 128 -23.73 -29.04 -27.42
N LEU A 129 -22.90 -28.75 -28.42
CA LEU A 129 -21.50 -29.17 -28.51
C LEU A 129 -20.57 -28.03 -28.05
N LEU A 130 -19.71 -28.31 -27.07
CA LEU A 130 -18.60 -27.45 -26.70
C LEU A 130 -17.28 -27.99 -27.26
N VAL A 131 -16.59 -27.23 -28.09
CA VAL A 131 -15.28 -27.52 -28.64
C VAL A 131 -14.21 -26.73 -27.91
N CYS A 132 -13.37 -27.42 -27.13
CA CYS A 132 -12.25 -26.82 -26.38
C CYS A 132 -10.93 -27.18 -27.06
N VAL A 133 -10.16 -26.16 -27.46
CA VAL A 133 -8.80 -26.35 -27.98
C VAL A 133 -7.82 -25.59 -27.14
N ASP A 134 -7.00 -26.34 -26.41
CA ASP A 134 -5.97 -25.74 -25.53
C ASP A 134 -4.68 -25.54 -26.31
N ASP A 135 -4.06 -24.36 -26.12
CA ASP A 135 -2.86 -23.88 -26.81
C ASP A 135 -2.97 -23.95 -28.36
N ALA A 136 -4.15 -23.59 -28.88
CA ALA A 136 -4.48 -23.65 -30.32
C ALA A 136 -3.45 -22.93 -31.24
N HIS A 137 -2.69 -21.97 -30.73
CA HIS A 137 -1.60 -21.29 -31.42
C HIS A 137 -0.42 -22.21 -31.76
N ALA A 138 -0.29 -23.35 -31.07
CA ALA A 138 0.76 -24.33 -31.30
C ALA A 138 0.39 -25.37 -32.36
N TRP A 139 -0.85 -25.38 -32.89
CA TRP A 139 -1.24 -26.22 -34.02
C TRP A 139 -0.52 -25.83 -35.32
N ASP A 140 -0.48 -26.73 -36.24
CA ASP A 140 -0.01 -26.47 -37.62
C ASP A 140 -0.86 -25.42 -38.33
N ALA A 141 -0.28 -24.72 -39.32
CA ALA A 141 -0.95 -23.59 -39.98
C ALA A 141 -2.26 -23.97 -40.67
N ALA A 142 -2.33 -25.19 -41.27
CA ALA A 142 -3.53 -25.63 -41.97
C ALA A 142 -4.69 -25.93 -41.01
N SER A 143 -4.41 -26.58 -39.87
CA SER A 143 -5.40 -26.83 -38.81
C SER A 143 -5.89 -25.52 -38.17
N ARG A 144 -5.00 -24.58 -37.92
CA ARG A 144 -5.38 -23.24 -37.37
C ARG A 144 -6.30 -22.48 -38.32
N THR A 145 -5.98 -22.48 -39.62
CA THR A 145 -6.78 -21.78 -40.63
C THR A 145 -8.16 -22.39 -40.74
N ALA A 146 -8.27 -23.73 -40.84
CA ALA A 146 -9.57 -24.43 -40.91
C ALA A 146 -10.38 -24.21 -39.61
N LEU A 147 -9.77 -24.27 -38.42
CA LEU A 147 -10.45 -24.00 -37.17
C LEU A 147 -10.96 -22.56 -37.08
N ALA A 148 -10.15 -21.59 -37.50
CA ALA A 148 -10.53 -20.15 -37.49
C ALA A 148 -11.69 -19.87 -38.46
N LEU A 149 -11.73 -20.51 -39.64
CA LEU A 149 -12.82 -20.37 -40.59
C LEU A 149 -14.11 -20.93 -40.02
N VAL A 150 -14.08 -22.15 -39.48
CA VAL A 150 -15.27 -22.80 -38.91
C VAL A 150 -15.75 -22.08 -37.66
N ALA A 151 -14.86 -21.62 -36.80
CA ALA A 151 -15.22 -20.89 -35.58
C ALA A 151 -15.88 -19.52 -35.80
N ARG A 152 -15.72 -18.91 -36.99
CA ARG A 152 -16.43 -17.70 -37.39
C ARG A 152 -17.87 -17.95 -37.89
N GLY A 153 -18.21 -19.19 -38.23
CA GLY A 153 -19.51 -19.57 -38.79
C GLY A 153 -20.66 -19.78 -37.79
N PRO A 154 -20.46 -20.09 -36.50
CA PRO A 154 -21.56 -20.28 -35.58
C PRO A 154 -22.30 -18.97 -35.31
N GLY A 155 -23.59 -18.98 -35.50
CA GLY A 155 -24.51 -17.87 -35.24
C GLY A 155 -25.81 -18.37 -34.63
N ALA A 156 -26.84 -17.56 -34.65
CA ALA A 156 -28.20 -17.95 -34.23
C ALA A 156 -28.67 -19.25 -34.90
N GLY A 157 -29.06 -20.22 -34.08
CA GLY A 157 -29.44 -21.55 -34.53
C GLY A 157 -28.32 -22.58 -34.59
N SER A 158 -27.07 -22.20 -34.28
CA SER A 158 -25.97 -23.15 -34.17
C SER A 158 -25.88 -23.73 -32.74
N ARG A 159 -25.75 -25.05 -32.64
CA ARG A 159 -25.57 -25.75 -31.36
C ARG A 159 -24.10 -26.02 -31.05
N ILE A 160 -23.18 -25.26 -31.64
CA ILE A 160 -21.73 -25.47 -31.51
C ILE A 160 -21.08 -24.20 -30.96
N THR A 161 -20.27 -24.34 -29.89
CA THR A 161 -19.47 -23.23 -29.35
C THR A 161 -18.02 -23.63 -29.29
N PHE A 162 -17.14 -22.73 -29.74
CA PHE A 162 -15.70 -22.88 -29.68
C PHE A 162 -15.11 -22.08 -28.51
N LEU A 163 -14.31 -22.74 -27.71
CA LEU A 163 -13.52 -22.13 -26.66
C LEU A 163 -12.04 -22.47 -26.88
N LEU A 164 -11.27 -21.49 -27.32
CA LEU A 164 -9.89 -21.68 -27.75
C LEU A 164 -8.95 -20.98 -26.75
N SER A 165 -7.80 -21.56 -26.46
CA SER A 165 -6.74 -20.86 -25.75
C SER A 165 -5.57 -20.53 -26.67
N SER A 166 -5.00 -19.33 -26.50
CA SER A 166 -3.85 -18.88 -27.27
C SER A 166 -2.88 -18.08 -26.38
N ALA A 167 -1.60 -18.18 -26.67
CA ALA A 167 -0.61 -17.32 -26.01
C ALA A 167 -0.71 -15.85 -26.44
N ASP A 168 -1.34 -15.63 -27.60
CA ASP A 168 -1.47 -14.32 -28.26
C ASP A 168 -2.82 -14.27 -28.98
N GLY A 169 -3.52 -13.16 -28.85
CA GLY A 169 -4.84 -12.96 -29.45
C GLY A 169 -4.82 -12.75 -30.96
N THR A 170 -3.67 -12.48 -31.57
CA THR A 170 -3.54 -12.15 -32.99
C THR A 170 -3.70 -13.36 -33.90
N VAL A 171 -3.41 -14.56 -33.40
CA VAL A 171 -3.46 -15.84 -34.15
C VAL A 171 -4.88 -16.14 -34.69
N PHE A 172 -5.91 -15.73 -33.94
CA PHE A 172 -7.32 -15.92 -34.30
C PHE A 172 -8.02 -14.56 -34.48
N ALA A 173 -7.37 -13.62 -35.17
CA ALA A 173 -7.91 -12.30 -35.43
C ALA A 173 -9.31 -12.38 -36.03
N GLY A 174 -10.24 -11.56 -35.49
CA GLY A 174 -11.66 -11.55 -35.89
C GLY A 174 -12.58 -12.47 -35.10
N LEU A 175 -12.06 -13.26 -34.13
CA LEU A 175 -12.87 -13.91 -33.10
C LEU A 175 -12.91 -13.07 -31.82
N PRO A 176 -14.01 -13.08 -31.05
CA PRO A 176 -14.06 -12.47 -29.72
C PRO A 176 -12.92 -13.00 -28.84
N THR A 177 -12.19 -12.08 -28.19
CA THR A 177 -11.01 -12.45 -27.41
C THR A 177 -11.12 -11.91 -26.00
N LEU A 178 -10.92 -12.76 -24.99
CA LEU A 178 -10.81 -12.43 -23.59
C LEU A 178 -9.34 -12.48 -23.18
N HIS A 179 -8.80 -11.34 -22.83
CA HIS A 179 -7.42 -11.22 -22.38
C HIS A 179 -7.34 -11.43 -20.87
N LEU A 180 -6.57 -12.44 -20.42
CA LEU A 180 -6.38 -12.70 -19.00
C LEU A 180 -5.22 -11.87 -18.46
N ALA A 181 -5.50 -11.07 -17.44
CA ALA A 181 -4.49 -10.35 -16.68
C ALA A 181 -3.83 -11.24 -15.62
N PRO A 182 -2.64 -10.90 -15.09
CA PRO A 182 -2.13 -11.47 -13.85
C PRO A 182 -3.14 -11.30 -12.71
N LEU A 183 -3.12 -12.23 -11.74
CA LEU A 183 -3.93 -12.08 -10.51
C LEU A 183 -3.51 -10.80 -9.78
N ASP A 184 -4.49 -10.11 -9.21
CA ASP A 184 -4.20 -9.04 -8.26
C ASP A 184 -3.56 -9.58 -6.97
N GLU A 185 -3.06 -8.69 -6.13
CA GLU A 185 -2.35 -9.06 -4.91
C GLU A 185 -3.24 -9.84 -3.93
N ALA A 186 -4.52 -9.48 -3.85
CA ALA A 186 -5.48 -10.13 -2.97
C ALA A 186 -5.76 -11.57 -3.40
N ALA A 187 -6.07 -11.79 -4.68
CA ALA A 187 -6.32 -13.12 -5.24
C ALA A 187 -5.06 -14.00 -5.22
N ALA A 188 -3.89 -13.42 -5.53
CA ALA A 188 -2.61 -14.11 -5.46
C ALA A 188 -2.27 -14.53 -4.02
N SER A 189 -2.57 -13.68 -3.04
CA SER A 189 -2.39 -13.97 -1.61
C SER A 189 -3.28 -15.14 -1.15
N VAL A 190 -4.56 -15.11 -1.51
CA VAL A 190 -5.52 -16.20 -1.18
C VAL A 190 -5.11 -17.51 -1.84
N LEU A 191 -4.63 -17.48 -3.10
CA LEU A 191 -4.12 -18.66 -3.76
C LEU A 191 -2.88 -19.22 -3.05
N LEU A 192 -1.95 -18.35 -2.63
CA LEU A 192 -0.75 -18.76 -1.90
C LEU A 192 -1.11 -19.40 -0.55
N ASP A 193 -2.07 -18.84 0.20
CA ASP A 193 -2.57 -19.43 1.45
C ASP A 193 -3.09 -20.84 1.23
N ARG A 194 -3.81 -21.05 0.13
CA ARG A 194 -4.32 -22.37 -0.23
C ARG A 194 -3.22 -23.34 -0.59
N LEU A 195 -2.19 -22.90 -1.30
CA LEU A 195 -1.05 -23.73 -1.70
C LEU A 195 -0.19 -24.12 -0.49
N THR A 196 -0.16 -23.31 0.57
CA THR A 196 0.62 -23.54 1.79
C THR A 196 -0.23 -23.99 2.99
N ALA A 197 -1.51 -24.31 2.80
CA ALA A 197 -2.45 -24.63 3.88
C ALA A 197 -2.09 -25.89 4.72
N GLY A 198 -1.10 -26.68 4.31
CA GLY A 198 -0.59 -27.84 5.05
C GLY A 198 0.72 -27.60 5.81
N THR A 199 1.23 -26.38 5.84
CA THR A 199 2.46 -26.00 6.54
C THR A 199 2.16 -25.31 7.87
N GLU A 200 3.10 -25.31 8.82
CA GLU A 200 2.97 -24.71 10.17
C GLU A 200 2.88 -23.17 10.19
N GLY A 201 2.43 -22.57 9.09
CA GLY A 201 2.34 -21.14 8.87
C GLY A 201 3.36 -20.64 7.85
N LEU A 202 2.96 -19.66 7.07
CA LEU A 202 3.83 -18.99 6.09
C LEU A 202 4.36 -17.69 6.71
N ASP A 203 5.69 -17.58 6.81
CA ASP A 203 6.33 -16.36 7.29
C ASP A 203 5.94 -15.17 6.40
N PRO A 204 5.57 -14.01 6.98
CA PRO A 204 5.11 -12.85 6.21
C PRO A 204 6.16 -12.32 5.21
N VAL A 205 7.45 -12.46 5.51
CA VAL A 205 8.54 -12.03 4.62
C VAL A 205 8.66 -12.97 3.43
N VAL A 206 8.61 -14.28 3.69
CA VAL A 206 8.63 -15.32 2.66
C VAL A 206 7.41 -15.18 1.76
N ARG A 207 6.23 -14.91 2.33
CA ARG A 207 5.01 -14.59 1.60
C ARG A 207 5.21 -13.44 0.62
N ALA A 208 5.70 -12.31 1.12
CA ALA A 208 5.91 -11.12 0.29
C ALA A 208 6.91 -11.37 -0.84
N GLU A 209 7.96 -12.15 -0.59
CA GLU A 209 8.95 -12.49 -1.60
C GLU A 209 8.37 -13.41 -2.70
N ILE A 210 7.61 -14.44 -2.33
CA ILE A 210 6.94 -15.32 -3.29
C ILE A 210 5.93 -14.55 -4.15
N LEU A 211 5.10 -13.70 -3.53
CA LEU A 211 4.10 -12.89 -4.25
C LEU A 211 4.77 -11.93 -5.23
N ARG A 212 5.84 -11.24 -4.80
CA ARG A 212 6.61 -10.35 -5.65
C ARG A 212 7.23 -11.08 -6.84
N ASP A 213 7.91 -12.20 -6.61
CA ASP A 213 8.56 -12.98 -7.66
C ASP A 213 7.58 -13.62 -8.63
N ALA A 214 6.43 -14.06 -8.14
CA ALA A 214 5.37 -14.64 -8.96
C ALA A 214 4.67 -13.60 -9.85
N GLY A 215 4.57 -12.34 -9.38
CA GLY A 215 3.94 -11.25 -10.12
C GLY A 215 2.53 -11.53 -10.59
N GLY A 216 1.73 -12.15 -9.76
CA GLY A 216 0.36 -12.51 -10.10
C GLY A 216 0.23 -13.68 -11.08
N ASN A 217 1.31 -14.41 -11.41
CA ASN A 217 1.23 -15.60 -12.26
C ASN A 217 0.93 -16.85 -11.40
N PRO A 218 -0.26 -17.48 -11.52
CA PRO A 218 -0.67 -18.59 -10.66
C PRO A 218 0.25 -19.81 -10.73
N ARG A 219 0.75 -20.14 -11.92
CA ARG A 219 1.62 -21.30 -12.13
C ARG A 219 3.01 -21.05 -11.53
N LEU A 220 3.53 -19.83 -11.65
CA LEU A 220 4.79 -19.45 -11.03
C LEU A 220 4.66 -19.45 -9.50
N LEU A 221 3.54 -18.96 -8.98
CA LEU A 221 3.23 -18.96 -7.56
C LEU A 221 3.23 -20.38 -6.98
N ALA A 222 2.56 -21.32 -7.65
CA ALA A 222 2.55 -22.73 -7.27
C ALA A 222 3.94 -23.36 -7.38
N GLY A 223 4.71 -23.04 -8.41
CA GLY A 223 6.06 -23.53 -8.61
C GLY A 223 7.03 -23.05 -7.52
N LEU A 224 6.99 -21.77 -7.16
CA LEU A 224 7.82 -21.20 -6.10
C LEU A 224 7.46 -21.80 -4.73
N ALA A 225 6.19 -21.80 -4.37
CA ALA A 225 5.72 -22.35 -3.09
C ALA A 225 6.05 -23.85 -2.95
N GLY A 226 5.88 -24.64 -4.03
CA GLY A 226 6.11 -26.09 -4.00
C GLY A 226 7.58 -26.53 -3.98
N ARG A 227 8.54 -25.63 -4.19
CA ARG A 227 9.99 -25.93 -4.18
C ARG A 227 10.68 -25.50 -2.89
N LEU A 228 10.03 -24.72 -2.05
CA LEU A 228 10.55 -24.31 -0.75
C LEU A 228 10.27 -25.39 0.30
N THR A 229 11.23 -25.59 1.20
CA THR A 229 11.05 -26.51 2.32
C THR A 229 10.11 -25.91 3.38
N PRO A 230 9.47 -26.72 4.24
CA PRO A 230 8.65 -26.20 5.34
C PRO A 230 9.40 -25.21 6.23
N ASP A 231 10.69 -25.41 6.48
CA ASP A 231 11.53 -24.49 7.27
C ASP A 231 11.78 -23.16 6.55
N GLN A 232 11.94 -23.21 5.21
CA GLN A 232 12.03 -22.00 4.40
C GLN A 232 10.70 -21.23 4.37
N LEU A 233 9.58 -21.94 4.22
CA LEU A 233 8.25 -21.33 4.24
C LEU A 233 7.93 -20.71 5.60
N ALA A 234 8.36 -21.32 6.69
CA ALA A 234 8.22 -20.81 8.05
C ALA A 234 9.29 -19.74 8.43
N GLY A 235 10.19 -19.37 7.52
CA GLY A 235 11.24 -18.39 7.76
C GLY A 235 12.36 -18.84 8.70
N ARG A 236 12.43 -20.13 9.08
CA ARG A 236 13.44 -20.68 9.96
C ARG A 236 14.81 -20.86 9.29
N THR A 237 14.84 -21.01 7.99
CA THR A 237 16.06 -21.12 7.18
C THR A 237 16.08 -20.11 6.06
N PRO A 238 17.27 -19.60 5.65
CA PRO A 238 17.39 -18.61 4.61
C PRO A 238 16.79 -19.09 3.28
N LEU A 239 16.15 -18.18 2.56
CA LEU A 239 15.68 -18.43 1.21
C LEU A 239 16.85 -18.49 0.22
N PRO A 240 16.81 -19.40 -0.76
CA PRO A 240 17.74 -19.38 -1.86
C PRO A 240 17.53 -18.15 -2.76
N TRP A 241 18.59 -17.72 -3.40
CA TRP A 241 18.54 -16.65 -4.36
C TRP A 241 19.16 -17.10 -5.70
N PRO A 242 18.45 -16.93 -6.83
CA PRO A 242 17.02 -16.62 -6.96
C PRO A 242 16.13 -17.71 -6.35
N LEU A 243 14.84 -17.41 -6.10
CA LEU A 243 13.90 -18.41 -5.62
C LEU A 243 13.79 -19.57 -6.64
N PRO A 244 13.85 -20.85 -6.19
CA PRO A 244 13.71 -22.00 -7.07
C PRO A 244 12.26 -22.19 -7.49
N GLY A 245 12.05 -22.82 -8.65
CA GLY A 245 10.70 -23.09 -9.17
C GLY A 245 10.18 -21.95 -10.05
N GLY A 246 9.73 -22.27 -11.17
CA GLY A 246 9.33 -21.31 -12.22
C GLY A 246 9.97 -21.65 -13.54
N GLU A 247 10.90 -22.60 -13.53
CA GLU A 247 11.59 -23.07 -14.72
C GLU A 247 10.59 -23.47 -15.83
N ALA A 248 9.50 -24.16 -15.49
CA ALA A 248 8.47 -24.53 -16.44
C ALA A 248 7.70 -23.36 -17.05
N VAL A 249 7.49 -22.27 -16.27
CA VAL A 249 6.87 -21.05 -16.79
C VAL A 249 7.87 -20.27 -17.63
N LEU A 250 9.11 -20.14 -17.17
CA LEU A 250 10.18 -19.46 -17.92
C LEU A 250 10.50 -20.20 -19.20
N ALA A 251 10.53 -21.55 -19.19
CA ALA A 251 10.71 -22.37 -20.38
C ALA A 251 9.57 -22.18 -21.39
N ALA A 252 8.32 -22.14 -20.94
CA ALA A 252 7.16 -21.90 -21.81
C ALA A 252 7.15 -20.48 -22.40
N HIS A 253 7.71 -19.48 -21.68
CA HIS A 253 7.97 -18.16 -22.27
C HIS A 253 9.15 -18.20 -23.25
N ALA A 254 10.16 -19.02 -22.99
CA ALA A 254 11.35 -19.14 -23.81
C ALA A 254 11.07 -19.86 -25.14
N GLU A 255 10.18 -20.83 -25.20
CA GLU A 255 9.76 -21.49 -26.46
C GLU A 255 9.34 -20.49 -27.55
N ARG A 256 8.73 -19.36 -27.15
CA ARG A 256 8.39 -18.28 -28.08
C ARG A 256 9.61 -17.53 -28.61
N LEU A 257 10.75 -17.65 -27.94
CA LEU A 257 12.01 -17.01 -28.36
C LEU A 257 12.77 -17.85 -29.39
N ASP A 258 12.53 -19.17 -29.44
CA ASP A 258 13.22 -20.07 -30.37
C ASP A 258 12.85 -19.83 -31.83
N ASP A 259 11.62 -19.37 -32.07
CA ASP A 259 11.15 -19.02 -33.41
C ASP A 259 11.70 -17.66 -33.93
N LEU A 260 12.37 -16.88 -33.04
CA LEU A 260 12.90 -15.57 -33.40
C LEU A 260 14.27 -15.67 -34.10
N PRO A 261 14.55 -14.77 -35.04
CA PRO A 261 15.88 -14.65 -35.65
C PRO A 261 16.98 -14.44 -34.58
N ASP A 262 18.16 -15.00 -34.77
CA ASP A 262 19.30 -14.89 -33.82
C ASP A 262 19.65 -13.45 -33.46
N ARG A 263 19.59 -12.53 -34.45
CA ARG A 263 19.77 -11.07 -34.24
C ARG A 263 18.74 -10.50 -33.24
N THR A 264 17.50 -10.93 -33.32
CA THR A 264 16.44 -10.49 -32.38
C THR A 264 16.71 -11.06 -30.99
N ARG A 265 17.03 -12.34 -30.87
CA ARG A 265 17.42 -12.99 -29.60
C ARG A 265 18.59 -12.30 -28.93
N THR A 266 19.61 -11.90 -29.74
CA THR A 266 20.77 -11.18 -29.22
C THR A 266 20.39 -9.78 -28.70
N LEU A 267 19.53 -9.05 -29.39
CA LEU A 267 19.05 -7.76 -28.92
C LEU A 267 18.23 -7.90 -27.64
N LEU A 268 17.33 -8.90 -27.58
CA LEU A 268 16.54 -9.17 -26.38
C LEU A 268 17.44 -9.54 -25.18
N LEU A 269 18.50 -10.31 -25.40
CA LEU A 269 19.47 -10.64 -24.35
C LEU A 269 20.21 -9.41 -23.83
N LEU A 270 20.66 -8.52 -24.72
CA LEU A 270 21.26 -7.26 -24.30
C LEU A 270 20.30 -6.38 -23.53
N ALA A 271 19.03 -6.28 -23.98
CA ALA A 271 18.01 -5.54 -23.28
C ALA A 271 17.69 -6.13 -21.90
N ALA A 272 17.59 -7.45 -21.79
CA ALA A 272 17.34 -8.15 -20.54
C ALA A 272 18.50 -7.99 -19.55
N ALA A 273 19.74 -8.12 -20.01
CA ALA A 273 20.94 -7.92 -19.20
C ALA A 273 21.09 -6.45 -18.73
N ALA A 274 20.71 -5.49 -19.56
CA ALA A 274 20.75 -4.08 -19.20
C ALA A 274 19.68 -3.73 -18.13
N GLN A 275 18.54 -4.43 -18.13
CA GLN A 275 17.43 -4.19 -17.19
C GLN A 275 17.52 -5.00 -15.90
N GLU A 276 18.36 -6.02 -15.80
CA GLU A 276 18.36 -6.99 -14.70
C GLU A 276 18.41 -6.36 -13.30
N HIS A 277 19.01 -5.17 -13.18
CA HIS A 277 19.21 -4.46 -11.90
C HIS A 277 18.65 -3.03 -11.90
N GLU A 278 17.90 -2.66 -12.92
CA GLU A 278 17.17 -1.40 -12.91
C GLU A 278 15.90 -1.54 -12.04
N PRO A 279 15.44 -0.45 -11.44
CA PRO A 279 14.15 -0.45 -10.74
C PRO A 279 13.03 -0.94 -11.65
N GLU A 280 12.02 -1.58 -11.06
CA GLU A 280 10.89 -2.11 -11.83
C GLU A 280 10.22 -0.98 -12.63
N GLY A 281 10.10 -1.19 -13.95
CA GLY A 281 9.57 -0.18 -14.86
C GLY A 281 10.58 0.84 -15.41
N ALA A 282 11.84 0.83 -14.97
CA ALA A 282 12.83 1.77 -15.47
C ALA A 282 13.25 1.52 -16.93
N GLY A 283 13.22 0.26 -17.39
CA GLY A 283 13.65 -0.11 -18.75
C GLY A 283 15.15 0.06 -19.00
N ALA A 284 15.63 -0.32 -20.18
CA ALA A 284 17.01 -0.13 -20.63
C ALA A 284 17.16 1.15 -21.47
N ASP A 285 18.30 1.83 -21.38
CA ASP A 285 18.60 2.98 -22.22
C ASP A 285 18.74 2.56 -23.69
N ALA A 286 17.98 3.18 -24.60
CA ALA A 286 17.93 2.82 -26.01
C ALA A 286 19.27 3.09 -26.72
N LEU A 287 20.03 4.15 -26.32
CA LEU A 287 21.33 4.48 -26.90
C LEU A 287 22.39 3.50 -26.42
N LEU A 288 22.35 3.07 -25.16
CA LEU A 288 23.22 2.01 -24.66
C LEU A 288 23.01 0.71 -25.45
N LEU A 289 21.72 0.31 -25.66
CA LEU A 289 21.38 -0.88 -26.45
C LEU A 289 21.83 -0.76 -27.92
N LEU A 290 21.70 0.43 -28.51
CA LEU A 290 22.19 0.71 -29.86
C LEU A 290 23.72 0.52 -29.97
N ARG A 291 24.47 1.10 -29.03
CA ARG A 291 25.94 0.94 -28.96
C ARG A 291 26.32 -0.52 -28.72
N ALA A 292 25.64 -1.19 -27.76
CA ALA A 292 25.90 -2.60 -27.45
C ALA A 292 25.61 -3.51 -28.65
N GLY A 293 24.46 -3.32 -29.31
CA GLY A 293 24.07 -4.08 -30.48
C GLY A 293 25.06 -3.87 -31.66
N THR A 294 25.45 -2.62 -31.92
CA THR A 294 26.43 -2.31 -32.98
C THR A 294 27.79 -2.95 -32.70
N ARG A 295 28.27 -2.87 -31.45
CA ARG A 295 29.56 -3.48 -31.05
C ARG A 295 29.49 -5.01 -31.02
N GLY A 296 28.29 -5.56 -30.78
CA GLY A 296 27.97 -6.99 -30.86
C GLY A 296 27.69 -7.50 -32.28
N GLY A 297 27.93 -6.68 -33.33
CA GLY A 297 27.82 -7.07 -34.74
C GLY A 297 26.40 -7.05 -35.33
N LEU A 298 25.40 -6.46 -34.62
CA LEU A 298 24.05 -6.34 -35.17
C LEU A 298 23.98 -5.19 -36.20
N PRO A 299 23.25 -5.39 -37.32
CA PRO A 299 23.12 -4.37 -38.36
C PRO A 299 22.41 -3.11 -37.82
N ARG A 300 22.99 -1.92 -38.11
CA ARG A 300 22.47 -0.64 -37.64
C ARG A 300 20.99 -0.43 -38.05
N ALA A 301 20.65 -0.71 -39.32
CA ALA A 301 19.25 -0.59 -39.79
C ALA A 301 18.24 -1.52 -39.09
N PHE A 302 18.72 -2.67 -38.57
CA PHE A 302 17.86 -3.53 -37.72
C PHE A 302 17.68 -2.90 -36.35
N LEU A 303 18.73 -2.39 -35.71
CA LEU A 303 18.68 -1.75 -34.40
C LEU A 303 17.78 -0.50 -34.41
N ASP A 304 17.91 0.34 -35.43
CA ASP A 304 17.09 1.54 -35.56
C ASP A 304 15.59 1.17 -35.63
N ARG A 305 15.23 0.18 -36.45
CA ARG A 305 13.85 -0.30 -36.54
C ARG A 305 13.37 -0.91 -35.25
N ALA A 306 14.17 -1.74 -34.58
CA ALA A 306 13.76 -2.45 -33.37
C ALA A 306 13.64 -1.55 -32.13
N LEU A 307 14.53 -0.55 -32.00
CA LEU A 307 14.61 0.32 -30.82
C LEU A 307 13.83 1.63 -30.97
N PHE A 308 13.64 2.12 -32.20
CA PHE A 308 13.08 3.46 -32.44
C PHE A 308 11.75 3.42 -33.22
N ASP A 309 11.57 2.49 -34.17
CA ASP A 309 10.33 2.39 -34.95
C ASP A 309 9.33 1.36 -34.42
N GLY A 310 9.73 0.57 -33.39
CA GLY A 310 8.89 -0.45 -32.76
C GLY A 310 8.63 -1.68 -33.65
N THR A 311 9.34 -1.81 -34.78
CA THR A 311 9.19 -2.91 -35.74
C THR A 311 10.48 -3.75 -35.78
N GLY A 312 10.37 -5.08 -35.67
CA GLY A 312 11.54 -5.99 -35.82
C GLY A 312 11.97 -6.72 -34.55
N ALA A 313 11.50 -6.31 -33.37
CA ALA A 313 11.62 -7.07 -32.12
C ALA A 313 10.34 -7.81 -31.75
N GLY A 314 9.35 -7.80 -32.64
CA GLY A 314 7.98 -8.25 -32.32
C GLY A 314 7.37 -7.35 -31.24
N ASP A 315 6.20 -7.73 -30.75
CA ASP A 315 5.52 -7.02 -29.63
C ASP A 315 6.22 -7.23 -28.26
N LEU A 316 7.50 -7.70 -28.26
CA LEU A 316 8.21 -8.06 -27.02
C LEU A 316 8.90 -6.87 -26.37
N LEU A 317 9.28 -5.84 -27.15
CA LEU A 317 9.88 -4.59 -26.66
C LEU A 317 8.98 -3.41 -26.98
N GLN A 318 8.83 -2.53 -26.01
CA GLN A 318 8.08 -1.28 -26.12
C GLN A 318 8.96 -0.10 -25.74
N ARG A 319 8.85 1.00 -26.45
CA ARG A 319 9.60 2.21 -26.17
C ARG A 319 8.76 3.19 -25.35
N ALA A 320 9.37 3.76 -24.31
CA ALA A 320 8.86 4.89 -23.56
C ALA A 320 9.95 5.97 -23.42
N GLY A 321 9.85 7.01 -24.21
CA GLY A 321 10.87 8.08 -24.29
C GLY A 321 12.23 7.57 -24.78
N SER A 322 13.28 7.73 -23.98
CA SER A 322 14.64 7.22 -24.23
C SER A 322 14.87 5.79 -23.76
N ARG A 323 13.87 5.18 -23.11
CA ARG A 323 13.95 3.84 -22.53
C ARG A 323 13.19 2.81 -23.33
N VAL A 324 13.64 1.55 -23.26
CA VAL A 324 13.04 0.38 -23.89
C VAL A 324 12.67 -0.61 -22.79
N HIS A 325 11.44 -1.09 -22.81
CA HIS A 325 10.87 -2.00 -21.82
C HIS A 325 10.45 -3.31 -22.48
N PHE A 326 10.49 -4.40 -21.73
CA PHE A 326 9.76 -5.60 -22.17
C PHE A 326 8.25 -5.40 -21.98
N ALA A 327 7.48 -5.83 -22.97
CA ALA A 327 6.00 -5.80 -22.89
C ALA A 327 5.47 -6.62 -21.69
N HIS A 328 6.21 -7.64 -21.28
CA HIS A 328 5.92 -8.45 -20.10
C HIS A 328 7.20 -8.78 -19.34
N ARG A 329 7.23 -8.51 -18.02
CA ARG A 329 8.42 -8.66 -17.17
C ARG A 329 9.00 -10.08 -17.14
N LEU A 330 8.15 -11.12 -17.21
CA LEU A 330 8.61 -12.51 -17.26
C LEU A 330 9.36 -12.83 -18.55
N THR A 331 9.16 -12.06 -19.63
CA THR A 331 9.91 -12.24 -20.88
C THR A 331 11.39 -11.90 -20.69
N ALA A 332 11.74 -10.83 -19.98
CA ALA A 332 13.13 -10.52 -19.66
C ALA A 332 13.81 -11.65 -18.87
N ARG A 333 13.13 -12.17 -17.84
CA ARG A 333 13.60 -13.31 -17.03
C ARG A 333 13.75 -14.59 -17.88
N ALA A 334 12.79 -14.86 -18.77
CA ALA A 334 12.84 -16.02 -19.66
C ALA A 334 14.02 -15.92 -20.65
N VAL A 335 14.29 -14.75 -21.19
CA VAL A 335 15.44 -14.48 -22.07
C VAL A 335 16.76 -14.78 -21.36
N LEU A 336 16.94 -14.30 -20.13
CA LEU A 336 18.13 -14.56 -19.33
C LEU A 336 18.23 -16.04 -18.94
N HIS A 337 17.11 -16.64 -18.55
CA HIS A 337 17.07 -18.05 -18.15
C HIS A 337 17.42 -18.99 -19.32
N HIS A 338 16.88 -18.73 -20.51
CA HIS A 338 17.07 -19.55 -21.70
C HIS A 338 18.46 -19.38 -22.33
N ALA A 339 19.06 -18.19 -22.21
CA ALA A 339 20.36 -17.92 -22.81
C ALA A 339 21.48 -18.72 -22.12
N PRO A 340 22.38 -19.38 -22.91
CA PRO A 340 23.54 -20.06 -22.37
C PRO A 340 24.42 -19.11 -21.53
N TRP A 341 25.02 -19.63 -20.45
CA TRP A 341 25.86 -18.84 -19.54
C TRP A 341 26.90 -18.01 -20.26
N ALA A 342 27.59 -18.58 -21.26
CA ALA A 342 28.60 -17.89 -22.03
C ALA A 342 28.05 -16.65 -22.75
N ARG A 343 26.85 -16.72 -23.33
CA ARG A 343 26.20 -15.58 -24.00
C ARG A 343 25.76 -14.53 -23.00
N ARG A 344 25.19 -14.92 -21.85
CA ARG A 344 24.83 -13.99 -20.76
C ARG A 344 26.03 -13.24 -20.25
N ARG A 345 27.09 -13.95 -19.94
CA ARG A 345 28.37 -13.39 -19.51
C ARG A 345 28.91 -12.38 -20.52
N ALA A 346 28.98 -12.74 -21.81
CA ALA A 346 29.44 -11.86 -22.88
C ALA A 346 28.57 -10.59 -22.99
N ALA A 347 27.27 -10.68 -22.83
CA ALA A 347 26.36 -9.52 -22.83
C ALA A 347 26.67 -8.57 -21.66
N HIS A 348 26.84 -9.09 -20.45
CA HIS A 348 27.20 -8.29 -19.27
C HIS A 348 28.60 -7.68 -19.39
N GLU A 349 29.60 -8.40 -19.88
CA GLU A 349 30.96 -7.88 -20.13
C GLU A 349 30.96 -6.75 -21.15
N LEU A 350 30.19 -6.90 -22.22
CA LEU A 350 30.01 -5.86 -23.23
C LEU A 350 29.37 -4.60 -22.66
N LEU A 351 28.29 -4.73 -21.92
CA LEU A 351 27.61 -3.62 -21.26
C LEU A 351 28.52 -2.94 -20.22
N ALA A 352 29.29 -3.70 -19.45
CA ALA A 352 30.24 -3.18 -18.47
C ALA A 352 31.32 -2.33 -19.14
N THR A 353 31.83 -2.80 -20.27
CA THR A 353 32.86 -2.07 -21.05
C THR A 353 32.31 -0.74 -21.57
N LEU A 354 31.10 -0.76 -22.15
CA LEU A 354 30.49 0.46 -22.70
C LEU A 354 30.15 1.49 -21.64
N LEU A 355 29.70 1.04 -20.46
CA LEU A 355 29.41 1.91 -19.33
C LEU A 355 30.66 2.51 -18.72
N ALA A 356 31.78 1.78 -18.69
CA ALA A 356 33.06 2.30 -18.27
C ALA A 356 33.57 3.41 -19.23
N GLU A 357 33.48 3.19 -20.54
CA GLU A 357 33.86 4.18 -21.58
C GLU A 357 33.02 5.47 -21.52
N THR A 358 31.80 5.40 -21.02
CA THR A 358 30.92 6.57 -20.93
C THR A 358 31.26 7.42 -19.70
N GLY A 359 31.73 6.81 -18.60
CA GLY A 359 32.22 7.50 -17.41
C GLY A 359 33.46 8.38 -17.69
N ASP A 360 34.34 7.93 -18.60
CA ASP A 360 35.54 8.69 -18.99
C ASP A 360 35.24 9.96 -19.78
N ARG A 361 34.14 10.02 -20.51
CA ARG A 361 33.76 11.19 -21.34
C ARG A 361 32.94 12.25 -20.58
N GLY A 362 32.33 11.92 -19.48
CA GLY A 362 31.53 12.85 -18.67
C GLY A 362 32.36 13.84 -17.86
N GLY A 363 33.67 13.67 -17.77
CA GLY A 363 34.57 14.58 -17.04
C GLY A 363 35.21 15.68 -17.89
N ALA A 364 34.95 15.74 -19.20
CA ALA A 364 35.75 16.58 -20.12
C ALA A 364 34.99 17.67 -20.89
N ASP A 365 33.64 17.78 -20.77
CA ASP A 365 32.94 18.84 -21.52
C ASP A 365 31.57 19.19 -20.90
N ASP A 366 31.57 20.20 -20.04
CA ASP A 366 30.42 21.10 -19.83
C ASP A 366 30.90 22.39 -19.15
N SER A 367 31.64 23.19 -19.88
CA SER A 367 31.81 24.62 -19.65
C SER A 367 31.41 25.37 -20.91
N PRO A 368 30.43 26.26 -20.90
CA PRO A 368 30.09 27.09 -22.04
C PRO A 368 31.24 28.06 -22.29
N ALA A 369 31.80 27.97 -23.49
CA ALA A 369 32.83 28.89 -24.00
C ALA A 369 32.38 30.35 -23.83
N ARG A 370 32.98 31.07 -22.91
CA ARG A 370 33.00 32.55 -22.92
C ARG A 370 34.14 33.00 -23.83
N ASP A 371 33.77 33.61 -24.95
CA ASP A 371 34.63 34.44 -25.76
C ASP A 371 35.41 35.44 -24.90
N ALA A 372 36.71 35.31 -24.87
CA ALA A 372 37.61 36.40 -24.49
C ALA A 372 38.83 36.38 -25.40
N ARG A 373 38.91 37.42 -26.19
CA ARG A 373 40.01 37.76 -27.07
C ARG A 373 41.30 38.04 -26.29
N GLY A 374 42.38 37.48 -26.74
CA GLY A 374 43.67 38.10 -26.92
C GLY A 374 44.60 38.31 -25.72
N LEU A 375 45.71 37.63 -25.68
CA LEU A 375 47.10 38.16 -25.70
C LEU A 375 48.14 37.09 -25.29
N PRO A 376 49.45 37.21 -25.59
CA PRO A 376 50.31 36.11 -25.97
C PRO A 376 51.38 35.72 -24.92
N ASP A 377 51.95 34.53 -25.17
CA ASP A 377 53.28 34.00 -24.80
C ASP A 377 53.82 34.15 -23.38
N ALA A 378 53.98 33.00 -22.70
CA ALA A 378 55.17 32.71 -21.88
C ALA A 378 55.41 31.19 -21.81
N PRO A 379 56.67 30.72 -21.56
CA PRO A 379 57.21 29.53 -22.14
C PRO A 379 56.97 28.22 -21.42
N GLU A 380 57.09 27.13 -22.18
CA GLU A 380 56.96 25.73 -21.80
C GLU A 380 57.79 25.33 -20.58
N GLY A 381 57.09 25.00 -19.48
CA GLY A 381 57.60 24.17 -18.39
C GLY A 381 57.05 22.76 -18.53
N ARG A 382 57.87 21.80 -18.98
CA ARG A 382 57.56 20.37 -18.90
C ARG A 382 57.40 19.97 -17.45
N THR A 383 56.18 19.95 -16.98
CA THR A 383 55.84 19.24 -15.73
C THR A 383 55.46 17.81 -16.08
N ALA A 384 56.15 16.87 -15.42
CA ALA A 384 55.97 15.45 -15.52
C ALA A 384 54.47 15.10 -15.35
N ARG A 385 53.91 14.34 -16.30
CA ARG A 385 52.61 13.65 -16.10
C ARG A 385 52.73 12.78 -14.86
N THR A 386 52.23 13.24 -13.73
CA THR A 386 51.85 12.37 -12.63
C THR A 386 50.90 11.35 -13.16
N ALA A 387 51.24 10.06 -13.03
CA ALA A 387 50.35 8.95 -13.35
C ALA A 387 49.01 9.19 -12.70
N ALA A 388 47.95 9.40 -13.49
CA ALA A 388 46.59 9.56 -13.01
C ALA A 388 46.26 8.32 -12.19
N ALA A 389 45.80 8.52 -10.94
CA ALA A 389 45.27 7.44 -10.14
C ALA A 389 44.19 6.72 -10.96
N PRO A 390 44.09 5.39 -10.90
CA PRO A 390 43.07 4.65 -11.65
C PRO A 390 41.69 5.20 -11.30
N GLN A 391 41.02 5.78 -12.29
CA GLN A 391 39.66 6.33 -12.12
C GLN A 391 38.72 5.20 -11.68
N ALA A 392 37.99 5.43 -10.60
CA ALA A 392 37.02 4.47 -10.10
C ALA A 392 35.93 4.22 -11.16
N LEU A 393 35.71 2.95 -11.49
CA LEU A 393 34.68 2.57 -12.45
C LEU A 393 33.29 3.02 -12.00
N PRO A 394 32.41 3.47 -12.92
CA PRO A 394 31.02 3.79 -12.62
C PRO A 394 30.29 2.60 -11.98
N LEU A 395 29.39 2.84 -11.01
CA LEU A 395 28.65 1.79 -10.33
C LEU A 395 27.93 0.85 -11.30
N ALA A 396 27.29 1.37 -12.32
CA ALA A 396 26.59 0.56 -13.32
C ALA A 396 27.54 -0.42 -14.06
N ALA A 397 28.77 -0.01 -14.34
CA ALA A 397 29.78 -0.89 -14.94
C ALA A 397 30.22 -2.01 -13.98
N LEU A 398 30.38 -1.69 -12.68
CA LEU A 398 30.70 -2.67 -11.64
C LEU A 398 29.57 -3.67 -11.43
N VAL A 399 28.32 -3.23 -11.46
CA VAL A 399 27.14 -4.10 -11.37
C VAL A 399 27.13 -5.09 -12.55
N GLN A 400 27.34 -4.63 -13.77
CA GLN A 400 27.40 -5.52 -14.94
C GLN A 400 28.57 -6.51 -14.87
N ARG A 401 29.77 -6.09 -14.38
CA ARG A 401 30.86 -7.04 -14.08
C ARG A 401 30.50 -8.10 -13.06
N ALA A 402 29.77 -7.70 -12.01
CA ALA A 402 29.32 -8.63 -11.00
C ALA A 402 28.34 -9.67 -11.54
N CYS A 403 27.50 -9.32 -12.53
CA CYS A 403 26.62 -10.26 -13.23
C CYS A 403 27.41 -11.24 -14.13
N ALA A 404 28.55 -10.82 -14.64
CA ALA A 404 29.45 -11.68 -15.42
C ALA A 404 30.33 -12.60 -14.54
N ALA A 405 30.44 -12.35 -13.25
CA ALA A 405 31.29 -13.12 -12.34
C ALA A 405 30.82 -14.57 -12.18
N SER A 406 31.73 -15.53 -12.26
CA SER A 406 31.44 -16.96 -12.13
C SER A 406 31.55 -17.50 -10.70
N GLY A 407 31.92 -16.65 -9.73
CA GLY A 407 32.08 -17.04 -8.33
C GLY A 407 32.40 -15.84 -7.43
N PRO A 408 32.76 -16.08 -6.15
CA PRO A 408 33.13 -15.04 -5.22
C PRO A 408 34.32 -14.20 -5.73
N ASP A 409 34.23 -12.88 -5.57
CA ASP A 409 35.26 -11.91 -5.94
C ASP A 409 35.28 -10.77 -4.91
N ALA A 410 36.23 -10.82 -3.99
CA ALA A 410 36.33 -9.87 -2.89
C ALA A 410 36.68 -8.45 -3.36
N ALA A 411 37.50 -8.33 -4.42
CA ALA A 411 37.89 -7.02 -4.96
C ALA A 411 36.71 -6.32 -5.65
N LEU A 412 35.96 -7.08 -6.46
CA LEU A 412 34.75 -6.56 -7.12
C LEU A 412 33.67 -6.22 -6.10
N ALA A 413 33.51 -7.04 -5.04
CA ALA A 413 32.56 -6.77 -3.95
C ALA A 413 32.92 -5.48 -3.21
N ALA A 414 34.19 -5.25 -2.88
CA ALA A 414 34.65 -4.01 -2.27
C ALA A 414 34.50 -2.80 -3.20
N GLY A 415 34.76 -2.97 -4.51
CA GLY A 415 34.55 -1.94 -5.51
C GLY A 415 33.07 -1.51 -5.63
N LEU A 416 32.13 -2.47 -5.60
CA LEU A 416 30.69 -2.20 -5.58
C LEU A 416 30.29 -1.42 -4.33
N GLU A 417 30.76 -1.83 -3.16
CA GLU A 417 30.46 -1.17 -1.87
C GLU A 417 31.00 0.28 -1.86
N ALA A 418 32.25 0.49 -2.31
CA ALA A 418 32.86 1.80 -2.39
C ALA A 418 32.14 2.74 -3.39
N ALA A 419 31.61 2.20 -4.50
CA ALA A 419 30.85 2.97 -5.48
C ALA A 419 29.38 3.17 -5.10
N ALA A 420 28.84 2.44 -4.12
CA ALA A 420 27.45 2.52 -3.67
C ALA A 420 27.19 3.69 -2.70
N VAL A 421 27.80 4.86 -2.95
CA VAL A 421 27.65 6.07 -2.12
C VAL A 421 26.93 7.18 -2.89
N ALA A 422 26.56 8.27 -2.21
CA ALA A 422 25.94 9.42 -2.86
C ALA A 422 26.79 9.95 -4.03
N PRO A 423 26.19 10.47 -5.11
CA PRO A 423 24.76 10.78 -5.31
C PRO A 423 23.92 9.68 -5.98
N VAL A 424 24.33 8.41 -5.90
CA VAL A 424 23.61 7.29 -6.53
C VAL A 424 22.24 7.08 -5.87
N PRO A 425 21.15 6.81 -6.63
CA PRO A 425 19.82 6.51 -6.05
C PRO A 425 19.83 5.30 -5.13
N HIS A 426 19.02 5.33 -4.08
CA HIS A 426 18.95 4.25 -3.06
C HIS A 426 18.66 2.87 -3.65
N ALA A 427 17.78 2.77 -4.64
CA ALA A 427 17.48 1.50 -5.31
C ALA A 427 18.71 0.88 -5.98
N ALA A 428 19.51 1.69 -6.68
CA ALA A 428 20.74 1.25 -7.33
C ALA A 428 21.82 0.86 -6.30
N ARG A 429 21.93 1.60 -5.17
CA ARG A 429 22.81 1.23 -4.05
C ARG A 429 22.41 -0.10 -3.44
N SER A 430 21.11 -0.33 -3.24
CA SER A 430 20.57 -1.59 -2.71
C SER A 430 20.97 -2.76 -3.62
N ALA A 431 20.73 -2.65 -4.92
CA ALA A 431 21.11 -3.67 -5.89
C ALA A 431 22.60 -3.97 -5.89
N ALA A 432 23.45 -2.93 -5.84
CA ALA A 432 24.92 -3.07 -5.81
C ALA A 432 25.40 -3.77 -4.53
N LEU A 433 24.90 -3.36 -3.37
CA LEU A 433 25.27 -3.96 -2.08
C LEU A 433 24.79 -5.42 -1.96
N ALA A 434 23.58 -5.72 -2.45
CA ALA A 434 23.10 -7.09 -2.54
C ALA A 434 24.00 -7.97 -3.41
N ARG A 435 24.49 -7.44 -4.54
CA ARG A 435 25.42 -8.14 -5.41
C ARG A 435 26.80 -8.31 -4.74
N ALA A 436 27.30 -7.27 -4.06
CA ALA A 436 28.52 -7.35 -3.26
C ALA A 436 28.43 -8.43 -2.17
N ALA A 437 27.28 -8.58 -1.54
CA ALA A 437 27.02 -9.65 -0.58
C ALA A 437 27.16 -11.05 -1.20
N LEU A 438 26.62 -11.26 -2.42
CA LEU A 438 26.71 -12.54 -3.14
C LEU A 438 28.16 -12.88 -3.55
N LEU A 439 28.98 -11.88 -3.85
CA LEU A 439 30.40 -12.05 -4.18
C LEU A 439 31.30 -12.26 -2.96
N SER A 440 30.77 -12.15 -1.75
CA SER A 440 31.51 -12.28 -0.49
C SER A 440 31.66 -13.73 -0.07
N THR A 441 32.86 -14.13 0.39
CA THR A 441 33.15 -15.46 0.93
C THR A 441 32.83 -15.60 2.41
N GLY A 442 33.02 -14.52 3.22
CA GLY A 442 32.78 -14.53 4.66
C GLY A 442 31.30 -14.33 5.00
N GLN A 443 30.75 -15.16 5.90
CA GLN A 443 29.35 -15.11 6.32
C GLN A 443 28.99 -13.77 6.99
N ALA A 444 29.84 -13.28 7.90
CA ALA A 444 29.62 -12.01 8.60
C ALA A 444 29.57 -10.82 7.63
N LEU A 445 30.54 -10.72 6.73
CA LEU A 445 30.62 -9.66 5.72
C LEU A 445 29.44 -9.73 4.73
N ARG A 446 29.02 -10.95 4.35
CA ARG A 446 27.83 -11.16 3.51
C ARG A 446 26.56 -10.69 4.21
N ALA A 447 26.36 -11.05 5.48
CA ALA A 447 25.20 -10.63 6.27
C ALA A 447 25.15 -9.11 6.41
N ALA A 448 26.25 -8.48 6.68
CA ALA A 448 26.35 -7.05 6.82
C ALA A 448 26.06 -6.28 5.51
N ARG A 449 26.55 -6.77 4.37
CA ARG A 449 26.23 -6.19 3.07
C ARG A 449 24.75 -6.37 2.70
N PHE A 450 24.13 -7.51 3.08
CA PHE A 450 22.67 -7.66 2.94
C PHE A 450 21.91 -6.70 3.87
N ALA A 451 22.36 -6.45 5.10
CA ALA A 451 21.74 -5.46 5.97
C ALA A 451 21.88 -4.04 5.41
N ALA A 452 23.03 -3.69 4.86
CA ALA A 452 23.24 -2.41 4.19
C ALA A 452 22.37 -2.28 2.91
N ALA A 453 22.24 -3.34 2.13
CA ALA A 453 21.35 -3.38 0.98
C ALA A 453 19.88 -3.21 1.39
N ALA A 454 19.45 -3.84 2.49
CA ALA A 454 18.11 -3.72 3.05
C ALA A 454 17.80 -2.29 3.51
N GLU A 455 18.76 -1.60 4.13
CA GLU A 455 18.61 -0.19 4.49
C GLU A 455 18.41 0.69 3.25
N GLN A 456 19.18 0.46 2.19
CA GLN A 456 18.99 1.20 0.94
C GLN A 456 17.66 0.88 0.27
N ALA A 457 17.18 -0.37 0.31
CA ALA A 457 15.85 -0.74 -0.20
C ALA A 457 14.73 -0.03 0.59
N ARG A 458 14.85 0.03 1.92
CA ARG A 458 13.92 0.76 2.78
C ARG A 458 13.88 2.26 2.42
N LEU A 459 15.03 2.88 2.23
CA LEU A 459 15.12 4.29 1.83
C LEU A 459 14.60 4.54 0.41
N ALA A 460 14.69 3.54 -0.47
CA ALA A 460 14.09 3.58 -1.81
C ALA A 460 12.55 3.42 -1.80
N GLY A 461 11.93 3.12 -0.65
CA GLY A 461 10.49 2.90 -0.53
C GLY A 461 10.03 1.50 -0.92
N ASP A 462 10.95 0.51 -0.93
CA ASP A 462 10.63 -0.91 -1.14
C ASP A 462 10.81 -1.72 0.16
N PRO A 463 9.82 -1.71 1.06
CA PRO A 463 9.89 -2.47 2.31
C PRO A 463 9.85 -3.99 2.10
N ALA A 464 9.29 -4.46 0.97
CA ALA A 464 9.25 -5.87 0.65
C ALA A 464 10.65 -6.39 0.31
N LEU A 465 11.38 -5.69 -0.55
CA LEU A 465 12.77 -6.00 -0.85
C LEU A 465 13.66 -5.88 0.40
N ALA A 466 13.45 -4.85 1.22
CA ALA A 466 14.22 -4.67 2.45
C ALA A 466 14.06 -5.86 3.42
N ARG A 467 12.84 -6.36 3.61
CA ARG A 467 12.59 -7.58 4.42
C ARG A 467 13.22 -8.82 3.81
N ALA A 468 13.10 -8.99 2.50
CA ALA A 468 13.71 -10.09 1.77
C ALA A 468 15.23 -10.13 1.92
N LEU A 469 15.88 -8.96 1.87
CA LEU A 469 17.34 -8.85 2.08
C LEU A 469 17.73 -9.11 3.54
N LEU A 470 16.95 -8.65 4.52
CA LEU A 470 17.18 -8.96 5.94
C LEU A 470 17.05 -10.45 6.24
N ALA A 471 16.13 -11.15 5.61
CA ALA A 471 15.97 -12.60 5.77
C ALA A 471 17.24 -13.38 5.38
N ARG A 472 18.15 -12.79 4.61
CA ARG A 472 19.45 -13.38 4.20
C ARG A 472 20.61 -13.08 5.15
N THR A 473 20.41 -12.30 6.20
CA THR A 473 21.47 -11.95 7.14
C THR A 473 21.79 -13.09 8.13
N GLY A 474 20.94 -14.11 8.26
CA GLY A 474 21.16 -15.28 9.15
C GLY A 474 19.90 -15.66 9.93
N PRO A 475 19.95 -16.70 10.78
CA PRO A 475 18.79 -17.15 11.56
C PRO A 475 18.31 -16.03 12.50
N ARG A 476 17.03 -15.73 12.46
CA ARG A 476 16.36 -14.80 13.39
C ARG A 476 16.20 -15.51 14.72
N THR A 477 17.00 -15.15 15.73
CA THR A 477 16.69 -15.46 17.12
C THR A 477 15.56 -14.51 17.55
N VAL A 478 14.32 -14.93 17.34
CA VAL A 478 13.15 -14.31 17.96
C VAL A 478 13.00 -14.95 19.32
N GLY A 479 13.25 -14.16 20.40
CA GLY A 479 12.90 -14.51 21.77
C GLY A 479 13.58 -15.79 22.31
N GLY A 480 14.85 -15.72 22.64
CA GLY A 480 15.52 -16.72 23.44
C GLY A 480 16.36 -16.03 24.51
N SER A 481 16.01 -16.25 25.77
CA SER A 481 16.79 -15.89 26.95
C SER A 481 18.25 -16.24 26.72
N ILE A 482 19.12 -15.31 27.08
CA ILE A 482 20.57 -15.56 27.14
C ILE A 482 20.79 -16.62 28.23
N GLU A 483 20.85 -17.89 27.85
CA GLU A 483 21.47 -18.90 28.67
C GLU A 483 22.98 -18.69 28.59
N SER A 484 23.56 -18.32 29.71
CA SER A 484 24.99 -18.25 29.95
C SER A 484 25.57 -19.66 29.81
N GLY A 485 26.04 -19.99 28.60
CA GLY A 485 26.85 -21.20 28.38
C GLY A 485 28.23 -21.01 28.95
N GLU A 486 28.58 -21.84 29.93
CA GLU A 486 29.88 -21.97 30.56
C GLU A 486 31.00 -22.16 29.52
N ALA A 487 32.01 -21.32 29.60
CA ALA A 487 33.22 -21.41 28.80
C ALA A 487 34.06 -22.63 29.26
N GLY A 488 34.19 -23.64 28.41
CA GLY A 488 35.22 -24.68 28.57
C GLY A 488 36.63 -24.16 28.24
N PRO A 489 37.69 -24.73 28.75
CA PRO A 489 39.03 -24.12 28.76
C PRO A 489 39.70 -24.13 27.39
N ALA A 490 40.21 -22.96 27.01
CA ALA A 490 40.94 -22.66 25.77
C ALA A 490 42.26 -23.45 25.68
N ALA A 491 42.49 -24.11 24.55
CA ALA A 491 43.80 -24.55 24.08
C ALA A 491 44.60 -23.32 23.60
N GLY A 492 45.83 -23.18 24.09
CA GLY A 492 46.69 -22.04 23.82
C GLY A 492 47.19 -21.92 22.37
N PRO A 493 47.64 -20.74 21.97
CA PRO A 493 48.04 -20.45 20.60
C PRO A 493 49.49 -20.91 20.31
N ALA A 494 49.68 -21.51 19.14
CA ALA A 494 51.00 -21.73 18.54
C ALA A 494 51.57 -20.42 17.97
N PRO A 495 52.90 -20.20 18.01
CA PRO A 495 53.48 -18.96 17.59
C PRO A 495 53.50 -18.80 16.07
N ALA A 496 53.09 -17.66 15.59
CA ALA A 496 53.14 -17.25 14.18
C ALA A 496 54.41 -16.41 13.91
N ASP A 497 55.16 -16.74 12.88
CA ASP A 497 56.29 -16.01 12.37
C ASP A 497 55.94 -14.62 11.80
N PRO A 498 56.75 -13.58 12.07
CA PRO A 498 56.47 -12.24 11.59
C PRO A 498 57.30 -11.93 10.35
N VAL A 499 56.81 -12.21 9.16
CA VAL A 499 57.33 -11.52 7.93
C VAL A 499 56.25 -11.55 6.86
N THR A 500 55.95 -10.37 6.32
CA THR A 500 55.09 -9.97 5.23
C THR A 500 53.69 -9.45 5.53
N ALA A 501 53.64 -8.32 6.24
CA ALA A 501 52.45 -7.45 6.20
C ALA A 501 52.89 -6.03 5.94
N SER A 502 52.95 -5.63 4.68
CA SER A 502 53.00 -4.23 4.30
C SER A 502 52.26 -4.04 3.01
N VAL A 503 51.43 -2.98 3.03
CA VAL A 503 50.74 -2.33 1.89
C VAL A 503 49.46 -3.05 1.38
N HIS A 504 48.37 -2.70 1.96
CA HIS A 504 47.09 -2.22 1.46
C HIS A 504 46.00 -2.22 2.56
N ALA A 505 46.22 -1.37 3.55
CA ALA A 505 45.16 -1.09 4.56
C ALA A 505 44.32 0.12 4.08
N GLY A 506 43.51 -0.11 3.04
CA GLY A 506 42.25 0.61 2.93
C GLY A 506 41.32 -0.01 3.99
N ALA A 507 40.96 0.75 5.02
CA ALA A 507 40.14 0.30 6.13
C ALA A 507 38.80 -0.21 5.58
N VAL A 508 38.67 -1.53 5.43
CA VAL A 508 37.38 -2.20 5.38
C VAL A 508 36.82 -2.03 6.79
N THR A 509 36.00 -1.00 6.98
CA THR A 509 35.24 -0.83 8.20
C THR A 509 34.38 -2.08 8.36
N ASP A 510 34.66 -2.86 9.39
CA ASP A 510 33.86 -4.00 9.80
C ASP A 510 32.41 -3.48 9.91
N PRO A 511 31.44 -4.04 9.19
CA PRO A 511 30.08 -3.47 9.14
C PRO A 511 29.51 -3.47 10.54
N ALA A 512 29.08 -2.32 11.02
CA ALA A 512 28.68 -2.05 12.40
C ALA A 512 27.64 -3.08 12.88
N PRO A 513 27.92 -3.84 13.94
CA PRO A 513 26.92 -4.70 14.56
C PRO A 513 25.73 -3.82 14.96
N GLY A 514 24.50 -4.23 14.64
CA GLY A 514 23.29 -3.45 14.96
C GLY A 514 22.54 -2.91 13.77
N LEU A 515 23.11 -2.91 12.55
CA LEU A 515 22.40 -2.41 11.36
C LEU A 515 21.17 -3.25 11.02
N ALA A 516 21.24 -4.58 11.10
CA ALA A 516 20.09 -5.44 10.79
C ALA A 516 18.90 -5.21 11.77
N PRO A 517 19.06 -5.21 13.09
CA PRO A 517 17.98 -4.85 14.01
C PRO A 517 17.50 -3.40 13.84
N TYR A 518 18.37 -2.46 13.46
CA TYR A 518 17.98 -1.09 13.13
C TYR A 518 16.99 -1.07 11.95
N VAL A 519 17.37 -1.70 10.83
CA VAL A 519 16.50 -1.74 9.63
C VAL A 519 15.20 -2.49 9.93
N HIS A 520 15.28 -3.59 10.69
CA HIS A 520 14.10 -4.34 11.12
C HIS A 520 13.15 -3.46 11.95
N GLY A 521 13.66 -2.77 12.96
CA GLY A 521 12.87 -1.90 13.81
C GLY A 521 12.26 -0.73 13.05
N MET A 522 12.99 -0.10 12.11
CA MET A 522 12.49 0.97 11.27
C MET A 522 11.38 0.48 10.30
N LEU A 523 11.48 -0.76 9.81
CA LEU A 523 10.41 -1.37 9.01
C LEU A 523 9.18 -1.69 9.86
N ALA A 524 9.37 -2.24 11.06
CA ALA A 524 8.27 -2.54 11.98
C ALA A 524 7.55 -1.27 12.44
N LEU A 525 8.28 -0.18 12.70
CA LEU A 525 7.70 1.13 13.03
C LEU A 525 6.72 1.63 11.97
N ARG A 526 6.96 1.36 10.69
CA ARG A 526 6.10 1.82 9.58
C ARG A 526 5.07 0.79 9.12
N SER A 527 5.31 -0.51 9.35
CA SER A 527 4.49 -1.56 8.74
C SER A 527 4.37 -2.85 9.56
N GLY A 528 4.54 -2.75 10.88
CA GLY A 528 4.42 -3.88 11.81
C GLY A 528 4.01 -3.43 13.20
N PRO A 529 4.03 -4.35 14.20
CA PRO A 529 3.75 -4.02 15.58
C PRO A 529 4.76 -3.02 16.15
N VAL A 530 4.26 -1.95 16.76
CA VAL A 530 5.16 -0.90 17.30
C VAL A 530 5.90 -1.34 18.57
N ALA A 531 5.40 -2.35 19.27
CA ALA A 531 6.14 -2.96 20.39
C ALA A 531 7.43 -3.64 19.89
N ASP A 532 7.35 -4.42 18.80
CA ASP A 532 8.52 -5.06 18.18
C ASP A 532 9.50 -4.01 17.64
N ALA A 533 8.96 -2.91 17.07
CA ALA A 533 9.79 -1.79 16.62
C ALA A 533 10.57 -1.16 17.77
N HIS A 534 9.90 -0.90 18.89
CA HIS A 534 10.52 -0.31 20.10
C HIS A 534 11.67 -1.17 20.62
N GLU A 535 11.42 -2.47 20.81
CA GLU A 535 12.43 -3.42 21.31
C GLU A 535 13.64 -3.52 20.35
N ALA A 536 13.38 -3.71 19.06
CA ALA A 536 14.42 -3.84 18.04
C ALA A 536 15.28 -2.58 17.92
N LEU A 537 14.67 -1.39 18.01
CA LEU A 537 15.39 -0.13 17.91
C LEU A 537 16.21 0.18 19.17
N LEU A 538 15.74 -0.17 20.37
CA LEU A 538 16.54 -0.06 21.59
C LEU A 538 17.76 -0.98 21.53
N ALA A 539 17.59 -2.22 21.07
CA ALA A 539 18.69 -3.16 20.87
C ALA A 539 19.69 -2.64 19.83
N ALA A 540 19.18 -2.13 18.71
CA ALA A 540 20.01 -1.52 17.66
C ALA A 540 20.81 -0.33 18.18
N ALA A 541 20.18 0.57 18.92
CA ALA A 541 20.85 1.73 19.50
C ALA A 541 22.05 1.36 20.39
N ALA A 542 21.89 0.34 21.23
CA ALA A 542 22.96 -0.14 22.09
C ALA A 542 24.12 -0.74 21.28
N LEU A 543 23.83 -1.50 20.22
CA LEU A 543 24.85 -2.10 19.36
C LEU A 543 25.57 -1.08 18.48
N LEU A 544 24.86 -0.05 18.03
CA LEU A 544 25.41 0.99 17.14
C LEU A 544 26.20 2.07 17.89
N ALA A 545 25.91 2.31 19.16
CA ALA A 545 26.50 3.40 19.93
C ALA A 545 28.06 3.48 19.86
N PRO A 546 28.81 2.36 19.86
CA PRO A 546 30.29 2.41 19.77
C PRO A 546 30.80 2.68 18.34
N HIS A 547 30.02 2.46 17.31
CA HIS A 547 30.47 2.39 15.91
C HIS A 547 29.82 3.41 14.98
N ASP A 548 28.51 3.69 15.18
CA ASP A 548 27.72 4.63 14.38
C ASP A 548 26.78 5.42 15.30
N HIS A 549 27.36 6.46 15.87
CA HIS A 549 26.65 7.33 16.80
C HIS A 549 25.38 7.95 16.20
N ARG A 550 25.44 8.36 14.93
CA ARG A 550 24.28 8.97 14.25
C ARG A 550 23.11 7.97 14.14
N ARG A 551 23.38 6.74 13.66
CA ARG A 551 22.32 5.73 13.60
C ARG A 551 21.84 5.28 14.97
N SER A 552 22.70 5.30 15.97
CA SER A 552 22.28 5.05 17.37
C SER A 552 21.25 6.09 17.84
N LEU A 553 21.47 7.38 17.55
CA LEU A 553 20.51 8.44 17.84
C LEU A 553 19.21 8.27 17.05
N ASP A 554 19.30 7.96 15.77
CA ASP A 554 18.12 7.70 14.92
C ASP A 554 17.31 6.51 15.43
N ALA A 555 17.97 5.45 15.91
CA ALA A 555 17.33 4.31 16.55
C ALA A 555 16.60 4.68 17.84
N LEU A 556 17.19 5.49 18.70
CA LEU A 556 16.52 5.97 19.92
C LEU A 556 15.31 6.86 19.60
N LEU A 557 15.41 7.74 18.60
CA LEU A 557 14.29 8.56 18.14
C LEU A 557 13.14 7.70 17.59
N GLY A 558 13.47 6.68 16.80
CA GLY A 558 12.50 5.71 16.30
C GLY A 558 11.86 4.87 17.40
N ALA A 559 12.63 4.45 18.41
CA ALA A 559 12.11 3.74 19.58
C ALA A 559 11.13 4.63 20.38
N ALA A 560 11.47 5.91 20.56
CA ALA A 560 10.56 6.86 21.20
C ALA A 560 9.26 7.05 20.39
N GLU A 561 9.37 7.17 19.07
CA GLU A 561 8.18 7.25 18.19
C GLU A 561 7.30 6.00 18.31
N ALA A 562 7.90 4.80 18.38
CA ALA A 562 7.19 3.55 18.58
C ALA A 562 6.45 3.50 19.93
N ALA A 563 7.10 3.85 21.03
CA ALA A 563 6.50 3.93 22.35
C ALA A 563 5.37 4.99 22.40
N TRP A 564 5.56 6.12 21.74
CA TRP A 564 4.51 7.13 21.59
C TRP A 564 3.30 6.57 20.85
N ALA A 565 3.49 5.96 19.68
CA ALA A 565 2.39 5.39 18.89
C ALA A 565 1.63 4.29 19.65
N ALA A 566 2.33 3.49 20.46
CA ALA A 566 1.77 2.48 21.35
C ALA A 566 1.00 3.05 22.56
N GLY A 567 1.20 4.32 22.89
CA GLY A 567 0.67 4.92 24.11
C GLY A 567 1.40 4.47 25.38
N ASP A 568 2.62 3.95 25.25
CA ASP A 568 3.50 3.57 26.37
C ASP A 568 4.29 4.79 26.87
N ALA A 569 3.71 5.47 27.85
CA ALA A 569 4.31 6.66 28.45
C ALA A 569 5.63 6.35 29.20
N LEU A 570 5.73 5.18 29.83
CA LEU A 570 6.93 4.79 30.57
C LEU A 570 8.09 4.44 29.64
N GLY A 571 7.84 3.64 28.60
CA GLY A 571 8.83 3.33 27.57
C GLY A 571 9.28 4.57 26.82
N TYR A 572 8.36 5.50 26.55
CA TYR A 572 8.70 6.79 25.95
C TYR A 572 9.64 7.62 26.84
N LEU A 573 9.34 7.76 28.14
CA LEU A 573 10.16 8.51 29.10
C LEU A 573 11.55 7.87 29.31
N ASP A 574 11.63 6.54 29.42
CA ASP A 574 12.91 5.83 29.49
C ASP A 574 13.77 6.10 28.26
N THR A 575 13.16 5.99 27.07
CA THR A 575 13.85 6.23 25.79
C THR A 575 14.33 7.69 25.67
N MET A 576 13.48 8.66 26.02
CA MET A 576 13.87 10.08 26.04
C MET A 576 14.97 10.36 27.07
N GLY A 577 14.95 9.67 28.21
CA GLY A 577 16.01 9.74 29.20
C GLY A 577 17.35 9.19 28.68
N ARG A 578 17.34 8.12 27.90
CA ARG A 578 18.54 7.59 27.20
C ARG A 578 19.05 8.59 26.17
N LEU A 579 18.14 9.13 25.34
CA LEU A 579 18.48 10.12 24.31
C LEU A 579 19.11 11.38 24.93
N ALA A 580 18.57 11.90 26.04
CA ALA A 580 19.10 13.06 26.74
C ALA A 580 20.51 12.87 27.33
N ARG A 581 20.91 11.63 27.62
CA ARG A 581 22.25 11.26 28.09
C ARG A 581 23.27 10.99 26.99
N THR A 582 22.77 10.83 25.75
CA THR A 582 23.63 10.55 24.59
C THR A 582 24.13 11.89 24.04
N PRO A 583 25.42 12.11 23.82
CA PRO A 583 25.94 13.33 23.24
C PRO A 583 25.26 13.56 21.87
N ALA A 584 24.60 14.68 21.69
CA ALA A 584 23.89 15.04 20.46
C ALA A 584 24.17 16.49 20.13
N GLY A 585 23.94 16.90 18.86
CA GLY A 585 24.02 18.31 18.50
C GLY A 585 22.94 19.15 19.21
N GLU A 586 23.08 20.45 19.20
CA GLU A 586 22.20 21.41 19.92
C GLU A 586 20.71 21.17 19.63
N ASP A 587 20.35 20.74 18.43
CA ASP A 587 18.97 20.46 18.01
C ASP A 587 18.30 19.33 18.81
N LEU A 588 19.08 18.34 19.28
CA LEU A 588 18.58 17.22 20.06
C LEU A 588 18.77 17.39 21.57
N GLU A 589 19.53 18.38 22.02
CA GLU A 589 19.76 18.59 23.47
C GLU A 589 18.48 18.98 24.20
N HIS A 590 17.64 19.82 23.56
CA HIS A 590 16.48 20.41 24.23
C HIS A 590 15.19 19.59 24.04
N TYR A 591 15.03 18.85 22.92
CA TYR A 591 13.80 18.13 22.61
C TYR A 591 13.51 16.99 23.59
N PRO A 592 14.42 16.03 23.86
CA PRO A 592 14.13 14.94 24.78
C PRO A 592 13.88 15.41 26.22
N ALA A 593 14.72 16.29 26.72
CA ALA A 593 14.56 16.84 28.07
C ALA A 593 13.29 17.70 28.20
N GLY A 594 12.92 18.42 27.15
CA GLY A 594 11.68 19.21 27.12
C GLY A 594 10.43 18.32 27.12
N MET A 595 10.38 17.29 26.29
CA MET A 595 9.27 16.33 26.25
C MET A 595 9.11 15.59 27.57
N SER A 596 10.20 15.07 28.14
CA SER A 596 10.18 14.39 29.43
C SER A 596 9.66 15.32 30.56
N ALA A 597 10.16 16.54 30.62
CA ALA A 597 9.73 17.50 31.65
C ALA A 597 8.23 17.84 31.58
N VAL A 598 7.68 17.96 30.36
CA VAL A 598 6.23 18.18 30.18
C VAL A 598 5.42 16.98 30.69
N LEU A 599 5.79 15.77 30.30
CA LEU A 599 5.09 14.54 30.70
C LEU A 599 5.19 14.24 32.20
N GLU A 600 6.30 14.61 32.83
CA GLU A 600 6.50 14.49 34.27
C GLU A 600 5.82 15.63 35.06
N GLY A 601 5.19 16.57 34.40
CA GLY A 601 4.48 17.70 35.03
C GLY A 601 5.35 18.91 35.35
N ARG A 602 6.66 18.91 35.03
CA ARG A 602 7.59 20.06 35.13
C ARG A 602 7.44 20.98 33.91
N THR A 603 6.24 21.47 33.70
CA THR A 603 5.81 22.12 32.45
C THR A 603 6.55 23.43 32.13
N ALA A 604 6.82 24.27 33.14
CA ALA A 604 7.56 25.51 32.90
C ALA A 604 8.97 25.25 32.33
N GLU A 605 9.68 24.27 32.91
CA GLU A 605 10.96 23.82 32.40
C GLU A 605 10.83 23.21 31.00
N GLY A 606 9.87 22.29 30.82
CA GLY A 606 9.64 21.63 29.55
C GLY A 606 9.31 22.63 28.43
N HIS A 607 8.42 23.57 28.68
CA HIS A 607 8.09 24.62 27.72
C HIS A 607 9.28 25.53 27.39
N ALA A 608 10.10 25.88 28.37
CA ALA A 608 11.31 26.68 28.12
C ALA A 608 12.29 25.96 27.19
N ARG A 609 12.47 24.64 27.38
CA ARG A 609 13.31 23.80 26.51
C ARG A 609 12.72 23.63 25.12
N LEU A 610 11.42 23.29 25.01
CA LEU A 610 10.76 23.08 23.71
C LEU A 610 10.71 24.36 22.87
N ARG A 611 10.59 25.57 23.47
CA ARG A 611 10.69 26.82 22.72
C ARG A 611 12.05 27.01 22.05
N ARG A 612 13.14 26.48 22.62
CA ARG A 612 14.46 26.50 21.97
C ARG A 612 14.48 25.63 20.70
N CYS A 613 13.72 24.54 20.66
CA CYS A 613 13.59 23.72 19.45
C CYS A 613 12.88 24.44 18.29
N LEU A 614 12.15 25.53 18.58
CA LEU A 614 11.48 26.34 17.56
C LEU A 614 12.34 27.52 17.08
N ALA A 615 13.44 27.80 17.77
CA ALA A 615 14.36 28.87 17.36
C ALA A 615 15.12 28.47 16.08
N PRO A 616 15.39 29.38 15.14
CA PRO A 616 16.16 29.09 13.93
C PRO A 616 17.63 28.87 14.28
N GLY A 617 18.02 27.66 14.60
CA GLY A 617 19.40 27.31 14.96
C GLY A 617 19.97 26.10 14.22
N GLY A 618 19.15 25.30 13.59
CA GLY A 618 19.58 24.11 12.84
C GLY A 618 19.59 24.29 11.32
N ASP A 619 19.94 23.24 10.59
CA ASP A 619 19.84 23.22 9.13
C ASP A 619 18.37 23.46 8.74
N PRO A 620 18.08 24.60 8.08
CA PRO A 620 16.71 24.96 7.71
C PRO A 620 16.05 23.97 6.75
N GLY A 621 16.81 23.02 6.22
CA GLY A 621 16.40 22.02 5.24
C GLY A 621 16.24 20.59 5.79
N ASP A 622 16.61 20.29 7.07
CA ASP A 622 16.44 18.94 7.62
C ASP A 622 14.95 18.63 7.92
N PRO A 623 14.31 17.71 7.15
CA PRO A 623 12.91 17.37 7.36
C PRO A 623 12.64 16.79 8.74
N ALA A 624 13.56 15.98 9.27
CA ALA A 624 13.38 15.31 10.57
C ALA A 624 13.41 16.31 11.74
N ALA A 625 14.30 17.31 11.69
CA ALA A 625 14.33 18.40 12.66
C ALA A 625 13.04 19.25 12.60
N LEU A 626 12.55 19.54 11.37
CA LEU A 626 11.31 20.27 11.16
C LEU A 626 10.08 19.51 11.69
N LEU A 627 10.03 18.19 11.53
CA LEU A 627 8.95 17.36 12.09
C LEU A 627 9.00 17.38 13.63
N ARG A 628 10.18 17.27 14.25
CA ARG A 628 10.33 17.39 15.71
C ARG A 628 9.92 18.79 16.22
N ALA A 629 10.29 19.83 15.50
CA ALA A 629 9.85 21.20 15.82
C ALA A 629 8.32 21.33 15.75
N GLY A 630 7.68 20.69 14.76
CA GLY A 630 6.22 20.61 14.65
C GLY A 630 5.57 19.93 15.86
N VAL A 631 6.12 18.81 16.33
CA VAL A 631 5.66 18.11 17.54
C VAL A 631 5.85 18.99 18.77
N ALA A 632 7.03 19.63 18.93
CA ALA A 632 7.28 20.55 20.03
C ALA A 632 6.28 21.71 20.04
N ALA A 633 5.96 22.26 18.88
CA ALA A 633 4.97 23.33 18.75
C ALA A 633 3.55 22.87 19.14
N LEU A 634 3.14 21.63 18.75
CA LEU A 634 1.86 21.05 19.16
C LEU A 634 1.77 20.86 20.68
N VAL A 635 2.85 20.44 21.32
CA VAL A 635 2.91 20.27 22.78
C VAL A 635 2.86 21.63 23.49
N LEU A 636 3.51 22.63 22.92
CA LEU A 636 3.44 24.03 23.39
C LEU A 636 2.07 24.69 23.15
N GLY A 637 1.19 24.08 22.30
CA GLY A 637 -0.08 24.68 21.89
C GLY A 637 0.07 25.79 20.83
N ASP A 638 1.29 26.01 20.30
CA ASP A 638 1.51 26.95 19.17
C ASP A 638 1.16 26.26 17.86
N ILE A 639 -0.15 26.18 17.60
CA ILE A 639 -0.68 25.50 16.42
C ILE A 639 -0.21 26.16 15.12
N ALA A 640 -0.03 27.48 15.14
CA ALA A 640 0.48 28.22 13.98
C ALA A 640 1.94 27.83 13.66
N ALA A 641 2.80 27.71 14.65
CA ALA A 641 4.16 27.21 14.48
C ALA A 641 4.18 25.76 14.01
N ALA A 642 3.31 24.90 14.54
CA ALA A 642 3.18 23.52 14.10
C ALA A 642 2.84 23.41 12.62
N CYS A 643 1.87 24.19 12.14
CA CYS A 643 1.50 24.24 10.71
C CYS A 643 2.66 24.76 9.84
N ARG A 644 3.40 25.80 10.31
CA ARG A 644 4.55 26.32 9.57
C ARG A 644 5.68 25.27 9.49
N ALA A 645 6.00 24.61 10.59
CA ALA A 645 7.01 23.56 10.64
C ALA A 645 6.64 22.38 9.74
N GLY A 646 5.38 21.90 9.80
CA GLY A 646 4.87 20.84 8.94
C GLY A 646 4.91 21.18 7.46
N ALA A 647 4.53 22.41 7.08
CA ALA A 647 4.59 22.85 5.68
C ALA A 647 6.05 22.96 5.16
N ARG A 648 6.99 23.40 6.00
CA ARG A 648 8.42 23.43 5.67
C ARG A 648 8.99 22.01 5.56
N ALA A 649 8.63 21.12 6.48
CA ALA A 649 9.03 19.72 6.41
C ALA A 649 8.54 19.06 5.12
N LEU A 650 7.28 19.27 4.73
CA LEU A 650 6.72 18.77 3.49
C LEU A 650 7.47 19.34 2.26
N ALA A 651 7.76 20.62 2.25
CA ALA A 651 8.54 21.23 1.18
C ALA A 651 9.96 20.65 1.07
N ALA A 652 10.65 20.48 2.20
CA ALA A 652 11.98 19.87 2.24
C ALA A 652 11.97 18.41 1.75
N VAL A 653 10.98 17.60 2.17
CA VAL A 653 10.81 16.22 1.68
C VAL A 653 10.58 16.18 0.18
N ARG A 654 9.72 17.06 -0.36
CA ARG A 654 9.44 17.11 -1.80
C ARG A 654 10.63 17.57 -2.64
N THR A 655 11.54 18.37 -2.08
CA THR A 655 12.69 18.92 -2.81
C THR A 655 13.87 17.98 -2.84
N ALA A 656 14.21 17.36 -1.73
CA ALA A 656 15.45 16.58 -1.58
C ALA A 656 15.33 15.41 -0.58
N GLY A 657 14.18 15.21 0.03
CA GLY A 657 13.98 14.15 1.03
C GLY A 657 13.66 12.79 0.42
N PRO A 658 13.80 11.71 1.19
CA PRO A 658 13.39 10.38 0.75
C PRO A 658 11.86 10.29 0.71
N ASP A 659 11.31 9.66 -0.32
CA ASP A 659 9.86 9.44 -0.51
C ASP A 659 9.20 8.75 0.69
N THR A 660 9.98 8.00 1.47
CA THR A 660 9.51 7.30 2.68
C THR A 660 9.12 8.24 3.83
N LEU A 661 9.58 9.49 3.84
CA LEU A 661 9.17 10.50 4.83
C LEU A 661 7.91 11.27 4.41
N LEU A 662 7.49 11.19 3.15
CA LEU A 662 6.36 11.94 2.64
C LEU A 662 5.03 11.63 3.40
N PRO A 663 4.69 10.36 3.69
CA PRO A 663 3.49 10.05 4.48
C PRO A 663 3.50 10.71 5.86
N GLN A 664 4.63 10.68 6.56
CA GLN A 664 4.78 11.25 7.90
C GLN A 664 4.69 12.79 7.88
N ALA A 665 5.33 13.44 6.90
CA ALA A 665 5.25 14.89 6.76
C ALA A 665 3.81 15.36 6.50
N LEU A 666 3.08 14.64 5.64
CA LEU A 666 1.67 14.91 5.34
C LEU A 666 0.76 14.62 6.54
N GLU A 667 1.02 13.56 7.31
CA GLU A 667 0.30 13.23 8.55
C GLU A 667 0.43 14.33 9.59
N HIS A 668 1.65 14.77 9.89
CA HIS A 668 1.91 15.83 10.88
C HIS A 668 1.29 17.16 10.46
N LEU A 669 1.40 17.54 9.17
CA LEU A 669 0.79 18.75 8.66
C LEU A 669 -0.74 18.66 8.73
N ALA A 670 -1.34 17.57 8.28
CA ALA A 670 -2.78 17.36 8.32
C ALA A 670 -3.33 17.42 9.75
N TYR A 671 -2.62 16.80 10.70
CA TYR A 671 -3.01 16.87 12.11
C TYR A 671 -2.90 18.28 12.69
N ALA A 672 -1.84 19.02 12.38
CA ALA A 672 -1.68 20.42 12.80
C ALA A 672 -2.78 21.32 12.21
N GLU A 673 -3.13 21.13 10.93
CA GLU A 673 -4.22 21.87 10.29
C GLU A 673 -5.60 21.52 10.86
N LEU A 674 -5.82 20.24 11.22
CA LEU A 674 -7.03 19.81 11.93
C LEU A 674 -7.17 20.56 13.28
N ARG A 675 -6.07 20.68 14.03
CA ARG A 675 -6.03 21.42 15.29
C ARG A 675 -6.21 22.92 15.08
N ALA A 676 -5.82 23.45 13.94
CA ALA A 676 -6.04 24.85 13.53
C ALA A 676 -7.48 25.11 13.03
N GLY A 677 -8.37 24.09 13.00
CA GLY A 677 -9.73 24.21 12.44
C GLY A 677 -9.75 24.27 10.89
N ARG A 678 -8.63 24.02 10.22
CA ARG A 678 -8.51 24.00 8.75
C ARG A 678 -8.83 22.62 8.19
N HIS A 679 -10.07 22.15 8.41
CA HIS A 679 -10.48 20.76 8.12
C HIS A 679 -10.34 20.40 6.64
N ALA A 680 -10.64 21.31 5.70
CA ALA A 680 -10.50 21.06 4.27
C ALA A 680 -9.03 20.83 3.84
N GLY A 681 -8.09 21.63 4.38
CA GLY A 681 -6.65 21.44 4.17
C GLY A 681 -6.16 20.13 4.77
N ALA A 682 -6.53 19.84 6.02
CA ALA A 682 -6.21 18.60 6.69
C ALA A 682 -6.68 17.36 5.89
N ARG A 683 -7.90 17.41 5.34
CA ARG A 683 -8.44 16.36 4.48
C ARG A 683 -7.62 16.19 3.20
N ALA A 684 -7.26 17.28 2.52
CA ALA A 684 -6.49 17.23 1.28
C ALA A 684 -5.12 16.58 1.52
N HIS A 685 -4.37 17.05 2.53
CA HIS A 685 -3.06 16.51 2.87
C HIS A 685 -3.14 15.05 3.39
N ALA A 686 -4.18 14.70 4.15
CA ALA A 686 -4.36 13.33 4.61
C ALA A 686 -4.67 12.36 3.47
N LEU A 687 -5.45 12.76 2.45
CA LEU A 687 -5.70 11.94 1.25
C LEU A 687 -4.43 11.74 0.41
N GLU A 688 -3.65 12.80 0.22
CA GLU A 688 -2.33 12.70 -0.44
C GLU A 688 -1.40 11.78 0.36
N GLY A 689 -1.39 11.91 1.70
CA GLY A 689 -0.63 11.06 2.60
C GLY A 689 -1.00 9.58 2.49
N LEU A 690 -2.30 9.25 2.40
CA LEU A 690 -2.76 7.88 2.17
C LEU A 690 -2.24 7.30 0.85
N HIS A 691 -2.25 8.10 -0.21
CA HIS A 691 -1.69 7.66 -1.49
C HIS A 691 -0.18 7.39 -1.37
N ALA A 692 0.56 8.29 -0.72
CA ALA A 692 1.99 8.13 -0.49
C ALA A 692 2.30 6.92 0.42
N ALA A 693 1.52 6.71 1.50
CA ALA A 693 1.68 5.58 2.41
C ALA A 693 1.46 4.22 1.72
N ARG A 694 0.47 4.14 0.82
CA ARG A 694 0.25 2.93 0.01
C ARG A 694 1.41 2.65 -0.94
N ARG A 695 1.91 3.66 -1.63
CA ARG A 695 3.07 3.52 -2.53
C ARG A 695 4.33 3.06 -1.81
N THR A 696 4.55 3.51 -0.59
CA THR A 696 5.76 3.21 0.20
C THR A 696 5.56 2.08 1.21
N GLY A 697 4.41 1.38 1.18
CA GLY A 697 4.12 0.23 2.03
C GLY A 697 4.12 0.56 3.53
N GLN A 698 3.46 1.66 3.95
CA GLN A 698 3.40 2.15 5.33
C GLN A 698 1.98 2.10 5.93
N PRO A 699 1.45 0.91 6.27
CA PRO A 699 0.11 0.77 6.83
C PRO A 699 -0.08 1.48 8.17
N ASN A 700 0.98 1.65 8.99
CA ASN A 700 0.89 2.39 10.25
C ASN A 700 0.57 3.87 10.01
N SER A 701 1.25 4.52 9.07
CA SER A 701 0.91 5.89 8.65
C SER A 701 -0.49 5.96 8.03
N SER A 702 -0.91 4.93 7.27
CA SER A 702 -2.27 4.87 6.73
C SER A 702 -3.33 4.85 7.83
N ALA A 703 -3.12 4.10 8.93
CA ALA A 703 -4.03 4.05 10.06
C ALA A 703 -4.19 5.43 10.74
N HIS A 704 -3.09 6.16 10.95
CA HIS A 704 -3.12 7.52 11.50
C HIS A 704 -3.82 8.51 10.56
N LEU A 705 -3.51 8.46 9.26
CA LEU A 705 -4.13 9.32 8.25
C LEU A 705 -5.65 9.06 8.14
N HIS A 706 -6.09 7.81 8.24
CA HIS A 706 -7.51 7.47 8.33
C HIS A 706 -8.15 8.06 9.61
N ALA A 707 -7.45 8.06 10.75
CA ALA A 707 -7.95 8.67 11.97
C ALA A 707 -8.10 10.20 11.83
N VAL A 708 -7.14 10.87 11.16
CA VAL A 708 -7.22 12.31 10.84
C VAL A 708 -8.41 12.60 9.92
N LEU A 709 -8.61 11.78 8.88
CA LEU A 709 -9.76 11.90 7.96
C LEU A 709 -11.09 11.68 8.68
N ALA A 710 -11.16 10.72 9.61
CA ALA A 710 -12.35 10.51 10.43
C ALA A 710 -12.65 11.74 11.30
N LEU A 711 -11.62 12.35 11.91
CA LEU A 711 -11.78 13.58 12.70
C LEU A 711 -12.24 14.76 11.84
N ALA A 712 -11.69 14.95 10.65
CA ALA A 712 -12.15 15.99 9.73
C ALA A 712 -13.61 15.75 9.30
N ALA A 713 -13.95 14.51 8.93
CA ALA A 713 -15.29 14.13 8.52
C ALA A 713 -16.32 14.24 9.65
N SER A 714 -15.94 14.09 10.93
CA SER A 714 -16.86 14.28 12.07
C SER A 714 -17.30 15.75 12.26
N VAL A 715 -16.67 16.68 11.55
CA VAL A 715 -17.04 18.10 11.49
C VAL A 715 -17.75 18.41 10.19
N GLU A 716 -17.08 18.21 9.05
CA GLU A 716 -17.54 18.65 7.73
C GLU A 716 -18.33 17.60 6.95
N GLY A 717 -18.10 16.31 7.22
CA GLY A 717 -18.55 15.21 6.37
C GLY A 717 -19.85 14.55 6.80
N PRO A 718 -20.39 13.66 5.95
CA PRO A 718 -21.45 12.72 6.32
C PRO A 718 -20.96 11.72 7.38
N ALA A 719 -21.89 11.26 8.21
CA ALA A 719 -21.58 10.29 9.29
C ALA A 719 -20.98 8.99 8.75
N GLU A 720 -21.41 8.56 7.57
CA GLU A 720 -20.94 7.34 6.88
C GLU A 720 -19.45 7.45 6.50
N VAL A 721 -19.01 8.62 6.03
CA VAL A 721 -17.60 8.86 5.70
C VAL A 721 -16.73 8.85 6.96
N CYS A 722 -17.20 9.46 8.05
CA CYS A 722 -16.52 9.39 9.34
C CYS A 722 -16.44 7.94 9.84
N ALA A 723 -17.51 7.17 9.72
CA ALA A 723 -17.55 5.77 10.12
C ALA A 723 -16.56 4.93 9.30
N ALA A 724 -16.56 5.05 7.98
CA ALA A 724 -15.68 4.30 7.09
C ALA A 724 -14.20 4.56 7.39
N HIS A 725 -13.81 5.83 7.52
CA HIS A 725 -12.42 6.16 7.88
C HIS A 725 -12.08 5.74 9.31
N GLY A 726 -13.02 5.88 10.26
CA GLY A 726 -12.83 5.43 11.63
C GLY A 726 -12.65 3.91 11.74
N GLU A 727 -13.39 3.13 10.98
CA GLU A 727 -13.25 1.66 10.90
C GLU A 727 -11.94 1.24 10.25
N ALA A 728 -11.55 1.88 9.15
CA ALA A 728 -10.27 1.64 8.51
C ALA A 728 -9.08 1.95 9.45
N ALA A 729 -9.16 3.04 10.22
CA ALA A 729 -8.14 3.39 11.20
C ALA A 729 -8.05 2.34 12.32
N LEU A 730 -9.18 1.91 12.89
CA LEU A 730 -9.21 0.91 13.95
C LEU A 730 -8.74 -0.47 13.48
N ALA A 731 -9.15 -0.88 12.27
CA ALA A 731 -8.71 -2.14 11.66
C ALA A 731 -7.19 -2.17 11.43
N GLY A 732 -6.60 -1.05 10.97
CA GLY A 732 -5.16 -0.91 10.80
C GLY A 732 -4.39 -0.76 12.11
N ALA A 733 -5.01 -0.16 13.14
CA ALA A 733 -4.36 0.09 14.43
C ALA A 733 -4.28 -1.16 15.31
N ALA A 734 -5.32 -1.99 15.32
CA ALA A 734 -5.45 -3.13 16.23
C ALA A 734 -4.30 -4.14 16.12
N PRO A 735 -3.92 -4.66 14.94
CA PRO A 735 -2.85 -5.66 14.83
C PRO A 735 -1.46 -5.10 15.14
N HIS A 736 -1.27 -3.78 15.05
CA HIS A 736 0.03 -3.14 15.22
C HIS A 736 0.18 -2.35 16.53
N GLY A 737 -0.86 -2.33 17.38
CA GLY A 737 -0.83 -1.67 18.70
C GLY A 737 -0.80 -0.14 18.61
N LEU A 738 -1.39 0.50 17.59
CA LEU A 738 -1.36 1.95 17.38
C LEU A 738 -2.41 2.65 18.24
N ALA A 739 -2.17 2.78 19.54
CA ALA A 739 -3.10 3.36 20.49
C ALA A 739 -3.48 4.81 20.19
N GLN A 740 -2.55 5.61 19.62
CA GLN A 740 -2.84 6.98 19.21
C GLN A 740 -3.89 7.03 18.10
N ALA A 741 -3.71 6.28 17.02
CA ALA A 741 -4.65 6.21 15.90
C ALA A 741 -6.02 5.69 16.35
N ALA A 742 -6.05 4.65 17.18
CA ALA A 742 -7.27 4.09 17.74
C ALA A 742 -8.04 5.10 18.61
N THR A 743 -7.33 5.88 19.43
CA THR A 743 -7.89 6.93 20.26
C THR A 743 -8.55 8.03 19.42
N LEU A 744 -7.82 8.53 18.39
CA LEU A 744 -8.32 9.58 17.50
C LEU A 744 -9.55 9.11 16.70
N ALA A 745 -9.50 7.88 16.17
CA ALA A 745 -10.63 7.29 15.42
C ALA A 745 -11.87 7.11 16.29
N THR A 746 -11.70 6.62 17.52
CA THR A 746 -12.80 6.44 18.48
C THR A 746 -13.42 7.79 18.85
N TRP A 747 -12.61 8.79 19.12
CA TRP A 747 -13.07 10.17 19.38
C TRP A 747 -13.81 10.77 18.18
N ALA A 748 -13.32 10.58 16.95
CA ALA A 748 -13.99 11.05 15.75
C ALA A 748 -15.40 10.45 15.60
N ARG A 749 -15.53 9.13 15.78
CA ARG A 749 -16.82 8.43 15.69
C ARG A 749 -17.80 8.93 16.76
N ALA A 750 -17.34 9.08 17.99
CA ALA A 750 -18.16 9.62 19.08
C ALA A 750 -18.61 11.08 18.79
N ARG A 751 -17.73 11.91 18.21
CA ARG A 751 -18.11 13.27 17.83
C ARG A 751 -19.14 13.29 16.69
N ALA A 752 -19.06 12.35 15.74
CA ALA A 752 -20.10 12.16 14.73
C ALA A 752 -21.44 11.66 15.33
N ASP A 753 -21.40 10.80 16.35
CA ASP A 753 -22.60 10.39 17.09
C ASP A 753 -23.25 11.59 17.81
N LEU A 754 -22.45 12.49 18.41
CA LEU A 754 -22.93 13.75 18.97
C LEU A 754 -23.59 14.62 17.90
N ALA A 755 -22.98 14.78 16.75
CA ALA A 755 -23.54 15.53 15.62
C ALA A 755 -24.92 14.98 15.21
N ALA A 756 -25.03 13.65 15.15
CA ALA A 756 -26.25 12.92 14.79
C ALA A 756 -27.31 12.88 15.92
N GLY A 757 -27.04 13.48 17.08
CA GLY A 757 -27.95 13.50 18.21
C GLY A 757 -28.08 12.16 18.95
N ARG A 758 -27.02 11.35 18.95
CA ARG A 758 -26.91 10.06 19.66
C ARG A 758 -25.92 10.15 20.85
N PRO A 759 -26.23 10.94 21.90
CA PRO A 759 -25.28 11.13 22.99
C PRO A 759 -24.97 9.85 23.78
N GLY A 760 -25.91 8.91 23.90
CA GLY A 760 -25.68 7.63 24.57
C GLY A 760 -24.64 6.76 23.88
N GLU A 761 -24.64 6.70 22.54
CA GLU A 761 -23.62 5.99 21.76
C GLU A 761 -22.25 6.67 21.90
N ALA A 762 -22.23 8.01 21.85
CA ALA A 762 -21.02 8.79 22.05
C ALA A 762 -20.43 8.57 23.46
N ALA A 763 -21.26 8.59 24.50
CA ALA A 763 -20.85 8.33 25.89
C ALA A 763 -20.29 6.91 26.05
N ALA A 764 -20.95 5.91 25.46
CA ALA A 764 -20.49 4.51 25.50
C ALA A 764 -19.11 4.32 24.85
N ARG A 765 -18.83 5.04 23.75
CA ARG A 765 -17.52 5.00 23.08
C ARG A 765 -16.42 5.74 23.86
N LEU A 766 -16.74 6.88 24.45
CA LEU A 766 -15.74 7.76 25.09
C LEU A 766 -15.44 7.34 26.54
N ALA A 767 -16.38 6.76 27.26
CA ALA A 767 -16.20 6.38 28.66
C ALA A 767 -14.99 5.43 28.86
N PRO A 768 -14.81 4.33 28.09
CA PRO A 768 -13.61 3.49 28.22
C PRO A 768 -12.32 4.23 27.91
N LEU A 769 -12.37 5.18 26.96
CA LEU A 769 -11.21 5.92 26.51
C LEU A 769 -10.67 6.88 27.58
N VAL A 770 -11.59 7.50 28.36
CA VAL A 770 -11.24 8.56 29.33
C VAL A 770 -11.13 8.03 30.75
N LYS A 771 -12.00 7.11 31.16
CA LYS A 771 -12.00 6.50 32.52
C LYS A 771 -10.70 5.70 32.75
N ALA A 772 -10.27 5.60 34.00
CA ALA A 772 -9.21 4.69 34.39
C ALA A 772 -9.62 3.23 34.12
N GLY A 773 -8.73 2.44 33.52
CA GLY A 773 -9.00 1.03 33.21
C GLY A 773 -8.24 0.52 31.98
N PRO A 774 -8.41 -0.74 31.60
CA PRO A 774 -7.63 -1.38 30.53
C PRO A 774 -7.95 -0.83 29.12
N GLY A 775 -9.09 -0.17 28.95
CA GLY A 775 -9.48 0.48 27.69
C GLY A 775 -9.07 1.95 27.59
N ARG A 776 -8.25 2.44 28.51
CA ARG A 776 -7.84 3.84 28.54
C ARG A 776 -7.05 4.21 27.29
N GLY A 777 -7.45 5.29 26.64
CA GLY A 777 -6.84 5.76 25.40
C GLY A 777 -5.42 6.32 25.58
N HIS A 778 -4.80 6.66 24.48
CA HIS A 778 -3.44 7.20 24.42
C HIS A 778 -3.23 8.39 25.37
N PHE A 779 -2.16 8.36 26.14
CA PHE A 779 -1.90 9.27 27.27
C PHE A 779 -1.97 10.77 26.90
N ALA A 780 -1.52 11.16 25.70
CA ALA A 780 -1.50 12.55 25.26
C ALA A 780 -2.79 12.98 24.52
N THR A 781 -3.49 12.06 23.83
CA THR A 781 -4.61 12.45 22.94
C THR A 781 -6.00 12.25 23.59
N ARG A 782 -6.15 11.32 24.55
CA ARG A 782 -7.45 11.07 25.21
C ARG A 782 -7.98 12.31 25.96
N THR A 783 -7.11 13.13 26.53
CA THR A 783 -7.48 14.36 27.26
C THR A 783 -8.27 15.32 26.37
N LEU A 784 -7.96 15.38 25.06
CA LEU A 784 -8.69 16.19 24.10
C LEU A 784 -10.12 15.71 23.84
N ALA A 785 -10.43 14.46 24.17
CA ALA A 785 -11.79 13.89 24.03
C ALA A 785 -12.67 14.16 25.25
N VAL A 786 -12.12 14.62 26.38
CA VAL A 786 -12.85 14.88 27.63
C VAL A 786 -14.06 15.82 27.42
N PRO A 787 -13.94 16.95 26.71
CA PRO A 787 -15.10 17.83 26.49
C PRO A 787 -16.24 17.16 25.73
N CYS A 788 -15.92 16.25 24.81
CA CYS A 788 -16.93 15.47 24.09
C CYS A 788 -17.60 14.44 25.01
N TRP A 789 -16.83 13.81 25.91
CA TRP A 789 -17.39 12.86 26.87
C TRP A 789 -18.30 13.52 27.89
N VAL A 790 -17.92 14.68 28.45
CA VAL A 790 -18.77 15.47 29.36
C VAL A 790 -20.07 15.86 28.66
N GLU A 791 -20.00 16.37 27.43
CA GLU A 791 -21.18 16.70 26.61
C GLU A 791 -22.08 15.48 26.44
N ALA A 792 -21.51 14.33 26.04
CA ALA A 792 -22.24 13.12 25.79
C ALA A 792 -22.96 12.59 27.05
N ALA A 793 -22.27 12.55 28.18
CA ALA A 793 -22.80 12.06 29.46
C ALA A 793 -23.91 12.95 29.99
N VAL A 794 -23.78 14.27 29.89
CA VAL A 794 -24.81 15.23 30.34
C VAL A 794 -26.04 15.17 29.43
N LEU A 795 -25.86 15.04 28.12
CA LEU A 795 -26.99 14.97 27.19
C LEU A 795 -27.74 13.64 27.25
N ASP A 796 -27.04 12.53 27.61
CA ASP A 796 -27.64 11.21 27.80
C ASP A 796 -28.34 11.05 29.18
N GLY A 797 -28.13 12.02 30.09
CA GLY A 797 -28.75 11.98 31.44
C GLY A 797 -27.97 11.12 32.46
N ARG A 798 -26.84 10.55 32.11
CA ARG A 798 -25.98 9.70 32.96
C ARG A 798 -25.02 10.45 33.88
N HIS A 799 -25.03 11.78 33.85
CA HIS A 799 -24.14 12.59 34.66
C HIS A 799 -24.21 12.36 36.17
N SER A 800 -25.33 11.86 36.71
CA SER A 800 -25.45 11.50 38.12
C SER A 800 -24.76 10.18 38.45
N GLU A 801 -24.82 9.20 37.58
CA GLU A 801 -24.21 7.87 37.76
C GLU A 801 -22.68 7.96 37.61
N ASP A 802 -22.21 8.74 36.69
CA ASP A 802 -20.79 8.93 36.35
C ASP A 802 -20.17 10.16 37.02
N SER A 803 -20.85 10.83 37.95
CA SER A 803 -20.47 12.15 38.47
C SER A 803 -19.01 12.21 38.96
N ARG A 804 -18.54 11.24 39.73
CA ARG A 804 -17.17 11.22 40.25
C ARG A 804 -16.15 11.10 39.10
N ALA A 805 -16.39 10.24 38.11
CA ALA A 805 -15.51 10.03 36.97
C ALA A 805 -15.47 11.26 36.06
N LEU A 806 -16.60 11.92 35.85
CA LEU A 806 -16.70 13.15 35.07
C LEU A 806 -15.89 14.30 35.71
N HIS A 807 -16.03 14.52 37.03
CA HIS A 807 -15.26 15.53 37.73
C HIS A 807 -13.77 15.23 37.72
N ALA A 808 -13.37 13.98 37.95
CA ALA A 808 -11.97 13.58 37.87
C ALA A 808 -11.37 13.82 36.47
N ALA A 809 -12.13 13.54 35.39
CA ALA A 809 -11.68 13.81 34.03
C ALA A 809 -11.60 15.31 33.73
N VAL A 810 -12.55 16.11 34.24
CA VAL A 810 -12.49 17.58 34.11
C VAL A 810 -11.32 18.15 34.88
N ASP A 811 -10.97 17.62 36.06
CA ASP A 811 -9.80 18.04 36.83
C ASP A 811 -8.48 17.67 36.12
N GLU A 812 -8.40 16.47 35.49
CA GLU A 812 -7.28 16.08 34.64
C GLU A 812 -7.17 17.04 33.44
N PHE A 813 -8.29 17.36 32.77
CA PHE A 813 -8.35 18.31 31.67
C PHE A 813 -7.98 19.72 32.13
N ALA A 814 -8.45 20.18 33.29
CA ALA A 814 -8.09 21.47 33.88
C ALA A 814 -6.60 21.58 34.17
N SER A 815 -6.04 20.53 34.73
CA SER A 815 -4.58 20.43 34.97
C SER A 815 -3.78 20.50 33.67
N TRP A 816 -4.25 19.87 32.61
CA TRP A 816 -3.66 19.95 31.28
C TRP A 816 -3.84 21.36 30.68
N ALA A 817 -5.06 21.90 30.70
CA ALA A 817 -5.38 23.21 30.13
C ALA A 817 -4.59 24.37 30.77
N ALA A 818 -4.34 24.30 32.08
CA ALA A 818 -3.53 25.28 32.80
C ALA A 818 -2.03 25.28 32.39
N ARG A 819 -1.57 24.17 31.77
CA ARG A 819 -0.19 23.96 31.37
C ARG A 819 0.00 24.04 29.86
N ALA A 820 -1.03 23.69 29.09
CA ALA A 820 -1.00 23.80 27.65
C ALA A 820 -1.17 25.26 27.21
N ALA A 821 -0.39 25.67 26.22
CA ALA A 821 -0.58 27.00 25.63
C ALA A 821 -1.68 26.99 24.53
N ASP A 822 -2.55 25.95 24.51
CA ASP A 822 -3.68 25.86 23.58
C ASP A 822 -4.74 26.94 23.94
N PRO A 823 -4.95 27.95 23.11
CA PRO A 823 -5.86 29.06 23.42
C PRO A 823 -7.32 28.63 23.55
N GLY A 824 -7.71 27.50 22.92
CA GLY A 824 -9.06 26.95 23.01
C GLY A 824 -9.34 26.13 24.28
N ALA A 825 -8.31 25.72 25.03
CA ALA A 825 -8.46 24.87 26.19
C ALA A 825 -9.24 25.54 27.36
N PRO A 826 -8.99 26.81 27.73
CA PRO A 826 -9.78 27.50 28.76
C PRO A 826 -11.27 27.55 28.42
N ALA A 827 -11.62 27.85 27.17
CA ALA A 827 -13.00 27.91 26.70
C ALA A 827 -13.71 26.54 26.78
N GLN A 828 -13.05 25.47 26.37
CA GLN A 828 -13.59 24.12 26.46
C GLN A 828 -13.72 23.65 27.92
N LEU A 829 -12.80 24.04 28.80
CA LEU A 829 -12.89 23.77 30.25
C LEU A 829 -14.08 24.49 30.87
N ALA A 830 -14.27 25.77 30.58
CA ALA A 830 -15.41 26.54 31.05
C ALA A 830 -16.74 25.95 30.55
N ARG A 831 -16.79 25.45 29.29
CA ARG A 831 -17.93 24.71 28.76
C ARG A 831 -18.20 23.41 29.55
N CYS A 832 -17.18 22.64 29.89
CA CYS A 832 -17.36 21.44 30.72
C CYS A 832 -17.91 21.78 32.09
N ARG A 833 -17.40 22.84 32.70
CA ARG A 833 -17.91 23.34 34.00
C ARG A 833 -19.34 23.84 33.89
N ALA A 834 -19.71 24.55 32.82
CA ALA A 834 -21.09 24.97 32.58
C ALA A 834 -22.07 23.81 32.44
N LEU A 835 -21.66 22.72 31.76
CA LEU A 835 -22.45 21.52 31.58
C LEU A 835 -22.71 20.77 32.90
N LEU A 836 -21.77 20.80 33.85
CA LEU A 836 -21.83 20.13 35.14
C LEU A 836 -22.34 21.05 36.27
N ALA A 837 -22.47 22.36 36.01
CA ALA A 837 -22.84 23.34 37.02
C ALA A 837 -24.29 23.16 37.53
N PRO A 838 -24.54 23.53 38.77
CA PRO A 838 -25.90 23.75 39.26
C PRO A 838 -26.67 24.73 38.37
N ALA A 839 -27.98 24.61 38.37
CA ALA A 839 -28.83 25.37 37.45
C ALA A 839 -28.79 26.91 37.63
N ASP A 840 -28.47 27.39 38.82
CA ASP A 840 -28.31 28.78 39.16
C ASP A 840 -26.93 29.39 38.72
N GLU A 841 -25.92 28.53 38.61
CA GLU A 841 -24.58 28.98 38.16
C GLU A 841 -24.36 28.82 36.66
N ALA A 842 -25.07 27.89 36.00
CA ALA A 842 -24.78 27.45 34.61
C ALA A 842 -24.84 28.60 33.61
N ASP A 843 -25.73 29.58 33.79
CA ASP A 843 -25.84 30.77 32.89
C ASP A 843 -24.55 31.58 32.86
N ALA A 844 -24.02 31.90 34.08
CA ALA A 844 -22.73 32.61 34.21
C ALA A 844 -21.55 31.81 33.63
N ARG A 845 -21.53 30.50 33.82
CA ARG A 845 -20.49 29.63 33.30
C ARG A 845 -20.53 29.50 31.77
N TYR A 846 -21.71 29.52 31.14
CA TYR A 846 -21.80 29.58 29.67
C TYR A 846 -21.32 30.92 29.13
N ALA A 847 -21.63 32.06 29.83
CA ALA A 847 -21.12 33.35 29.46
C ALA A 847 -19.58 33.41 29.54
N GLU A 848 -18.99 32.89 30.63
CA GLU A 848 -17.55 32.73 30.80
C GLU A 848 -16.92 31.91 29.65
N ALA A 849 -17.54 30.76 29.28
CA ALA A 849 -17.05 29.93 28.19
C ALA A 849 -17.08 30.67 26.83
N LEU A 850 -18.12 31.44 26.56
CA LEU A 850 -18.24 32.19 25.33
C LEU A 850 -17.20 33.32 25.26
N ALA A 851 -16.95 34.03 26.38
CA ALA A 851 -15.91 35.05 26.45
C ALA A 851 -14.52 34.48 26.13
N HIS A 852 -14.20 33.32 26.71
CA HIS A 852 -12.94 32.64 26.36
C HIS A 852 -12.86 32.19 24.89
N HIS A 853 -13.99 31.83 24.25
CA HIS A 853 -14.00 31.49 22.82
C HIS A 853 -13.77 32.74 21.95
N GLU A 854 -14.26 33.90 22.35
CA GLU A 854 -14.01 35.19 21.65
C GLU A 854 -12.52 35.55 21.65
N GLU A 855 -11.82 35.28 22.76
CA GLU A 855 -10.39 35.49 22.90
C GLU A 855 -9.57 34.44 22.09
N ALA A 856 -9.99 33.18 22.13
CA ALA A 856 -9.27 32.07 21.52
C ALA A 856 -9.44 32.01 20.01
N GLY A 857 -10.58 32.44 19.49
CA GLY A 857 -11.02 32.13 18.12
C GLY A 857 -11.46 30.66 17.97
N GLY A 858 -11.80 30.27 16.75
CA GLY A 858 -12.19 28.90 16.44
C GLY A 858 -13.71 28.69 16.37
N ASP A 859 -14.24 28.96 15.19
CA ASP A 859 -15.68 28.97 14.90
C ASP A 859 -16.43 27.69 15.32
N PHE A 860 -15.82 26.52 15.14
CA PHE A 860 -16.49 25.25 15.39
C PHE A 860 -16.78 25.00 16.89
N GLU A 861 -15.76 25.15 17.75
CA GLU A 861 -15.94 24.90 19.17
C GLU A 861 -16.78 25.99 19.84
N GLN A 862 -16.69 27.24 19.37
CA GLN A 862 -17.57 28.34 19.79
C GLN A 862 -19.02 28.03 19.42
N ALA A 863 -19.30 27.61 18.19
CA ALA A 863 -20.63 27.23 17.74
C ALA A 863 -21.20 26.05 18.56
N ARG A 864 -20.36 25.08 18.98
CA ARG A 864 -20.78 23.99 19.89
C ARG A 864 -21.21 24.54 21.26
N THR A 865 -20.46 25.51 21.81
CA THR A 865 -20.81 26.12 23.09
C THR A 865 -22.14 26.87 22.99
N HIS A 866 -22.34 27.65 21.93
CA HIS A 866 -23.61 28.30 21.62
C HIS A 866 -24.78 27.31 21.51
N LEU A 867 -24.59 26.19 20.82
CA LEU A 867 -25.61 25.13 20.68
C LEU A 867 -26.00 24.55 22.04
N LEU A 868 -25.00 24.21 22.87
CA LEU A 868 -25.25 23.64 24.21
C LEU A 868 -25.92 24.63 25.14
N TYR A 869 -25.54 25.90 25.11
CA TYR A 869 -26.17 26.93 25.88
C TYR A 869 -27.62 27.15 25.45
N GLY A 870 -27.87 27.24 24.14
CA GLY A 870 -29.24 27.34 23.62
C GLY A 870 -30.11 26.15 23.97
N GLN A 871 -29.59 24.92 23.95
CA GLN A 871 -30.25 23.71 24.37
C GLN A 871 -30.57 23.74 25.89
N TRP A 872 -29.64 24.22 26.72
CA TRP A 872 -29.84 24.36 28.16
C TRP A 872 -30.96 25.37 28.46
N LEU A 873 -30.93 26.57 27.82
CA LEU A 873 -31.99 27.59 27.97
C LEU A 873 -33.36 27.02 27.56
N ARG A 874 -33.43 26.30 26.43
CA ARG A 874 -34.69 25.68 25.97
C ARG A 874 -35.24 24.65 26.99
N ARG A 875 -34.38 23.80 27.53
CA ARG A 875 -34.75 22.83 28.58
C ARG A 875 -35.28 23.51 29.84
N ARG A 876 -34.77 24.73 30.14
CA ARG A 876 -35.25 25.57 31.25
C ARG A 876 -36.51 26.40 30.89
N ARG A 877 -37.11 26.13 29.70
CA ARG A 877 -38.26 26.86 29.15
C ARG A 877 -38.03 28.35 28.85
N ARG A 878 -36.77 28.79 28.81
CA ARG A 878 -36.32 30.15 28.39
C ARG A 878 -36.19 30.21 26.88
N THR A 879 -37.26 29.80 26.14
CA THR A 879 -37.21 29.61 24.67
C THR A 879 -36.90 30.84 23.87
N ARG A 880 -37.31 32.02 24.35
CA ARG A 880 -37.02 33.33 23.71
C ARG A 880 -35.52 33.62 23.75
N GLU A 881 -34.91 33.40 24.91
CA GLU A 881 -33.48 33.63 25.11
C GLU A 881 -32.62 32.59 24.40
N ALA A 882 -33.12 31.37 24.26
CA ALA A 882 -32.42 30.31 23.54
C ALA A 882 -32.18 30.60 22.04
N ARG A 883 -33.02 31.44 21.40
CA ARG A 883 -32.95 31.72 19.96
C ARG A 883 -31.66 32.42 19.54
N GLY A 884 -31.14 33.38 20.35
CA GLY A 884 -29.86 34.06 20.06
C GLY A 884 -28.71 33.07 19.91
N PRO A 885 -28.34 32.36 20.99
CA PRO A 885 -27.26 31.36 20.94
C PRO A 885 -27.47 30.29 19.87
N LEU A 886 -28.70 29.82 19.60
CA LEU A 886 -28.97 28.82 18.57
C LEU A 886 -28.75 29.37 17.15
N ARG A 887 -29.02 30.66 16.88
CA ARG A 887 -28.68 31.28 15.60
C ARG A 887 -27.17 31.43 15.45
N ASP A 888 -26.46 31.86 16.49
CA ASP A 888 -25.01 32.01 16.48
C ASP A 888 -24.34 30.66 16.24
N ALA A 889 -24.85 29.57 16.86
CA ALA A 889 -24.45 28.20 16.61
C ALA A 889 -24.65 27.80 15.14
N LEU A 890 -25.84 28.08 14.56
CA LEU A 890 -26.15 27.75 13.18
C LEU A 890 -25.20 28.45 12.21
N VAL A 891 -24.99 29.75 12.40
CA VAL A 891 -24.08 30.56 11.58
C VAL A 891 -22.63 30.09 11.70
N GLY A 892 -22.15 29.79 12.91
CA GLY A 892 -20.81 29.29 13.15
C GLY A 892 -20.58 27.93 12.47
N PHE A 893 -21.53 27.00 12.56
CA PHE A 893 -21.45 25.70 11.87
C PHE A 893 -21.48 25.84 10.33
N GLN A 894 -22.27 26.77 9.81
CA GLN A 894 -22.30 27.03 8.37
C GLN A 894 -20.96 27.57 7.86
N ARG A 895 -20.32 28.48 8.62
CA ARG A 895 -18.96 29.00 8.28
C ARG A 895 -17.91 27.89 8.24
N CYS A 896 -18.03 26.90 9.13
CA CYS A 896 -17.12 25.74 9.16
C CYS A 896 -17.53 24.61 8.22
N SER A 897 -18.55 24.78 7.40
CA SER A 897 -19.12 23.71 6.55
C SER A 897 -19.58 22.47 7.34
N ALA A 898 -19.88 22.61 8.62
CA ALA A 898 -20.25 21.54 9.54
C ALA A 898 -21.75 21.18 9.42
N ARG A 899 -22.12 20.54 8.30
CA ARG A 899 -23.51 20.33 7.88
C ARG A 899 -24.36 19.63 8.95
N ALA A 900 -23.91 18.50 9.47
CA ALA A 900 -24.67 17.73 10.48
C ALA A 900 -24.92 18.53 11.76
N TRP A 901 -23.92 19.32 12.20
CA TRP A 901 -24.04 20.21 13.34
C TRP A 901 -24.97 21.38 13.06
N ALA A 902 -24.92 21.96 11.87
CA ALA A 902 -25.84 23.02 11.44
C ALA A 902 -27.29 22.53 11.38
N GLU A 903 -27.55 21.32 10.88
CA GLU A 903 -28.88 20.70 10.89
C GLU A 903 -29.40 20.47 12.30
N ARG A 904 -28.53 20.07 13.23
CA ARG A 904 -28.85 19.94 14.65
C ARG A 904 -29.23 21.29 15.27
N ALA A 905 -28.43 22.34 15.04
CA ALA A 905 -28.72 23.70 15.52
C ALA A 905 -30.03 24.24 14.93
N ALA A 906 -30.27 24.05 13.65
CA ALA A 906 -31.53 24.41 12.98
C ALA A 906 -32.73 23.64 13.55
N GLY A 907 -32.57 22.37 13.90
CA GLY A 907 -33.59 21.56 14.59
C GLY A 907 -33.97 22.12 15.95
N GLU A 908 -32.97 22.50 16.75
CA GLU A 908 -33.17 23.13 18.06
C GLU A 908 -33.81 24.53 17.95
N LEU A 909 -33.44 25.31 16.95
CA LEU A 909 -33.99 26.64 16.69
C LEU A 909 -35.46 26.53 16.29
N ARG A 910 -35.83 25.56 15.44
CA ARG A 910 -37.25 25.26 15.13
C ARG A 910 -38.01 24.83 16.38
N ALA A 911 -37.39 24.02 17.22
CA ALA A 911 -38.00 23.59 18.50
C ALA A 911 -38.17 24.74 19.50
N ALA A 912 -37.39 25.84 19.36
CA ALA A 912 -37.56 27.09 20.10
C ALA A 912 -38.61 28.03 19.46
N GLY A 913 -39.34 27.60 18.44
CA GLY A 913 -40.39 28.31 17.76
C GLY A 913 -39.94 29.37 16.77
N GLU A 914 -38.73 29.19 16.19
CA GLU A 914 -38.22 30.07 15.13
C GLU A 914 -38.16 29.31 13.79
N PRO A 915 -38.85 29.82 12.73
CA PRO A 915 -38.78 29.17 11.42
C PRO A 915 -37.39 29.38 10.79
N VAL A 916 -36.71 28.28 10.53
CA VAL A 916 -35.43 28.29 9.79
C VAL A 916 -35.72 27.83 8.35
N PRO A 917 -35.39 28.62 7.33
CA PRO A 917 -35.49 28.20 5.95
C PRO A 917 -34.73 26.86 5.77
N ALA A 918 -35.33 25.88 5.11
CA ALA A 918 -34.63 24.68 4.73
C ALA A 918 -33.55 25.09 3.71
N ALA A 919 -32.28 25.10 4.10
CA ALA A 919 -31.19 25.24 3.16
C ALA A 919 -31.37 24.20 2.06
N GLY A 920 -31.33 24.62 0.78
CA GLY A 920 -31.71 23.88 -0.41
C GLY A 920 -31.44 22.36 -0.32
N ARG A 921 -32.52 21.61 -0.25
CA ARG A 921 -32.49 20.17 -0.30
C ARG A 921 -32.37 19.77 -1.74
N ASP A 922 -31.24 19.24 -2.12
CA ASP A 922 -31.23 18.19 -3.13
C ASP A 922 -32.16 17.07 -2.64
N THR A 923 -33.02 16.59 -3.51
CA THR A 923 -34.20 15.76 -3.28
C THR A 923 -33.92 14.32 -2.77
N ALA A 924 -33.00 14.14 -1.83
CA ALA A 924 -32.67 12.83 -1.25
C ALA A 924 -33.07 12.63 0.22
N GLY A 925 -33.79 13.56 0.83
CA GLY A 925 -34.30 13.45 2.20
C GLY A 925 -35.69 12.88 2.25
N GLY A 926 -35.86 11.62 2.70
CA GLY A 926 -37.15 10.97 2.88
C GLY A 926 -38.11 11.75 3.81
N PRO A 927 -39.36 11.32 3.99
CA PRO A 927 -40.42 12.04 4.70
C PRO A 927 -40.08 12.47 6.13
N LEU A 928 -39.15 11.78 6.80
CA LEU A 928 -38.70 12.12 8.15
C LEU A 928 -37.96 13.45 8.25
N ALA A 929 -37.40 13.94 7.16
CA ALA A 929 -36.60 15.15 7.20
C ALA A 929 -37.39 16.43 7.54
N ARG A 930 -38.72 16.34 7.52
CA ARG A 930 -39.64 17.44 7.90
C ARG A 930 -39.95 17.49 9.41
N LEU A 931 -39.50 16.47 10.16
CA LEU A 931 -39.76 16.31 11.59
C LEU A 931 -38.59 16.79 12.42
N THR A 932 -38.87 17.22 13.68
CA THR A 932 -37.81 17.49 14.66
C THR A 932 -37.13 16.17 15.08
N PRO A 933 -35.88 16.20 15.61
CA PRO A 933 -35.17 14.98 16.05
C PRO A 933 -35.95 14.12 17.03
N GLN A 934 -36.69 14.73 17.94
CA GLN A 934 -37.55 14.00 18.88
C GLN A 934 -38.74 13.34 18.19
N GLN A 935 -39.36 14.05 17.23
CA GLN A 935 -40.45 13.51 16.43
C GLN A 935 -39.99 12.37 15.54
N GLN A 936 -38.77 12.49 14.95
CA GLN A 936 -38.18 11.41 14.17
C GLN A 936 -37.95 10.12 14.99
N ARG A 937 -37.40 10.25 16.21
CA ARG A 937 -37.23 9.09 17.10
C ARG A 937 -38.56 8.43 17.45
N ILE A 938 -39.57 9.23 17.80
CA ILE A 938 -40.91 8.72 18.08
C ILE A 938 -41.53 8.07 16.85
N ALA A 939 -41.41 8.69 15.66
CA ALA A 939 -41.94 8.16 14.41
C ALA A 939 -41.29 6.82 14.03
N ARG A 940 -39.98 6.65 14.21
CA ARG A 940 -39.30 5.38 13.98
C ARG A 940 -39.78 4.28 14.92
N CYS A 941 -39.82 4.52 16.23
CA CYS A 941 -40.35 3.54 17.19
C CYS A 941 -41.78 3.13 16.86
N VAL A 942 -42.64 4.07 16.45
CA VAL A 942 -44.00 3.79 16.06
C VAL A 942 -44.10 3.01 14.73
N ALA A 943 -43.23 3.28 13.78
CA ALA A 943 -43.15 2.54 12.52
C ALA A 943 -42.67 1.09 12.73
N GLU A 944 -41.86 0.84 13.75
CA GLU A 944 -41.46 -0.49 14.24
C GLU A 944 -42.61 -1.24 14.98
N GLY A 945 -43.77 -0.64 15.15
CA GLY A 945 -44.92 -1.23 15.78
C GLY A 945 -45.08 -0.95 17.29
N ALA A 946 -44.16 -0.15 17.87
CA ALA A 946 -44.21 0.12 19.32
C ALA A 946 -45.46 0.94 19.73
N THR A 947 -46.11 0.60 20.84
CA THR A 947 -47.22 1.35 21.43
C THR A 947 -46.74 2.66 22.07
N ASN A 948 -47.65 3.63 22.31
CA ASN A 948 -47.26 4.89 22.97
C ASN A 948 -46.63 4.65 24.36
N ARG A 949 -47.02 3.59 25.06
CA ARG A 949 -46.46 3.22 26.36
C ARG A 949 -45.03 2.68 26.24
N GLU A 950 -44.76 1.86 25.23
CA GLU A 950 -43.43 1.35 24.94
C GLU A 950 -42.49 2.44 24.42
N VAL A 951 -42.96 3.33 23.53
CA VAL A 951 -42.21 4.50 23.08
C VAL A 951 -41.86 5.42 24.25
N ALA A 952 -42.83 5.63 25.18
CA ALA A 952 -42.65 6.44 26.39
C ALA A 952 -41.55 5.84 27.29
N LEU A 953 -41.53 4.52 27.47
CA LEU A 953 -40.50 3.81 28.23
C LEU A 953 -39.12 3.90 27.53
N ARG A 954 -39.06 3.60 26.24
CA ARG A 954 -37.81 3.63 25.47
C ARG A 954 -37.15 5.01 25.41
N LEU A 955 -37.95 6.07 25.37
CA LEU A 955 -37.46 7.44 25.21
C LEU A 955 -37.50 8.28 26.48
N SER A 956 -37.81 7.66 27.63
CA SER A 956 -37.96 8.33 28.94
C SER A 956 -38.91 9.52 28.90
N LEU A 957 -40.07 9.33 28.25
CA LEU A 957 -41.13 10.32 28.08
C LEU A 957 -42.43 9.87 28.81
N SER A 958 -43.38 10.80 28.97
CA SER A 958 -44.73 10.41 29.35
C SER A 958 -45.54 9.94 28.13
N PRO A 959 -46.49 8.96 28.29
CA PRO A 959 -47.37 8.54 27.19
C PRO A 959 -48.15 9.71 26.57
N ARG A 960 -48.49 10.72 27.39
CA ARG A 960 -49.18 11.93 26.94
C ARG A 960 -48.28 12.82 26.08
N THR A 961 -46.96 12.88 26.37
CA THR A 961 -45.98 13.58 25.57
C THR A 961 -45.78 12.90 24.22
N VAL A 962 -45.73 11.56 24.21
CA VAL A 962 -45.64 10.78 22.94
C VAL A 962 -46.89 11.03 22.09
N ASP A 963 -48.06 11.03 22.66
CA ASP A 963 -49.34 11.30 21.97
C ASP A 963 -49.36 12.72 21.36
N HIS A 964 -48.89 13.71 22.09
CA HIS A 964 -48.77 15.08 21.60
C HIS A 964 -47.82 15.15 20.40
N HIS A 965 -46.63 14.55 20.49
CA HIS A 965 -45.68 14.51 19.37
C HIS A 965 -46.22 13.75 18.16
N LEU A 966 -46.94 12.64 18.35
CA LEU A 966 -47.53 11.89 17.25
C LEU A 966 -48.58 12.69 16.47
N ARG A 967 -49.43 13.45 17.19
CA ARG A 967 -50.37 14.37 16.53
C ARG A 967 -49.64 15.39 15.65
N ASN A 968 -48.53 15.95 16.15
CA ASN A 968 -47.72 16.87 15.38
C ASN A 968 -47.00 16.17 14.20
N VAL A 969 -46.51 14.94 14.36
CA VAL A 969 -45.91 14.12 13.30
C VAL A 969 -46.96 13.88 12.20
N PHE A 970 -48.17 13.46 12.55
CA PHE A 970 -49.23 13.18 11.59
C PHE A 970 -49.63 14.45 10.82
N ALA A 971 -49.75 15.58 11.52
CA ALA A 971 -50.02 16.86 10.90
C ALA A 971 -48.91 17.31 9.92
N THR A 972 -47.64 17.14 10.33
CA THR A 972 -46.46 17.57 9.52
C THR A 972 -46.29 16.71 8.29
N LEU A 973 -46.56 15.39 8.39
CA LEU A 973 -46.42 14.44 7.30
C LEU A 973 -47.70 14.31 6.44
N ALA A 974 -48.80 14.99 6.84
CA ALA A 974 -50.12 14.94 6.22
C ALA A 974 -50.69 13.48 6.17
N ILE A 975 -50.45 12.70 7.21
CA ILE A 975 -50.95 11.33 7.38
C ILE A 975 -52.00 11.25 8.50
N ARG A 976 -52.84 10.22 8.49
CA ARG A 976 -53.98 10.11 9.40
C ARG A 976 -53.87 8.94 10.35
N SER A 977 -52.92 8.01 10.16
CA SER A 977 -52.82 6.79 10.94
C SER A 977 -51.38 6.31 11.15
N ARG A 978 -51.21 5.46 12.20
CA ARG A 978 -49.92 4.78 12.48
C ARG A 978 -49.53 3.83 11.35
N THR A 979 -50.52 3.22 10.70
CA THR A 979 -50.34 2.31 9.58
C THR A 979 -49.78 3.06 8.35
N GLU A 980 -50.28 4.28 8.12
CA GLU A 980 -49.76 5.16 7.06
C GLU A 980 -48.34 5.59 7.40
N LEU A 981 -48.03 5.88 8.68
CA LEU A 981 -46.65 6.19 9.08
C LEU A 981 -45.72 5.01 8.86
N ALA A 982 -46.13 3.79 9.20
CA ALA A 982 -45.34 2.59 9.01
C ALA A 982 -45.06 2.32 7.49
N ARG A 983 -46.08 2.47 6.64
CA ARG A 983 -45.95 2.34 5.18
C ARG A 983 -45.04 3.43 4.56
N LEU A 984 -45.10 4.64 5.13
CA LEU A 984 -44.28 5.77 4.65
C LEU A 984 -42.79 5.60 4.94
N LEU A 985 -42.47 4.87 6.03
CA LEU A 985 -41.09 4.68 6.52
C LEU A 985 -40.49 3.33 6.13
N ASN A 986 -41.30 2.33 5.85
CA ASN A 986 -40.93 0.99 5.39
C ASN A 986 -41.74 0.70 4.11
N PRO A 987 -41.35 1.26 2.94
CA PRO A 987 -42.05 1.08 1.66
C PRO A 987 -42.01 -0.35 1.14
#